data_ff0dca7a465cb7d5d0ccc38c7aec9729
#
_entry.id   ff0dca7a465cb7d5d0ccc38c7aec9729
#
_cell.length_a   1.000
_cell.length_b   1.000
_cell.length_c   1.000
_cell.angle_alpha   90.00
_cell.angle_beta   90.00
_cell.angle_gamma   90.00
#
_symmetry.space_group_name_H-M   'P 1'
#
loop_
_entity.id
_entity.type
_entity.pdbx_description
1 polymer ?
#
loop_
_entity_poly.entity_id
_entity_poly.type
_entity_poly.pdbx_seq_one_letter_code
_entity_poly.pdbx_strand_id
1 'polypeptide(L)'
;MQRKLVVLFCLVLLAFAGLSVRLILINRDNGDSYKKQVLSQQQYSSTTIPYKRGEILDSKGTKLASSEKVYDLVLDIKQMNNKEDYVEPTIQALEDYFSIDGDQVRAYAQEHPDSQYYVLKKRMSYNEISDYQQMMADTSQKEYNQYVKGIWFEESYKRVYPNSSLASDVIGFTRTDGTGTYGLEEYYNDVLSGVNGRQYGYIDGDDNLQRTTEAAVDGYNVYSTIDATIQGIVEKYLKKYNDENKDSTREGNGAQDAACIVMDVHSGEVLAMASYPTFDLNDTRNPEALIGSKLIDVSGNSTDTVINEEIAASMKQEENNDLLVQNLNALWKNYCINSTYEPGSTMKPFVAAMGLEDGRLKGDESFECTGIIEIGGYKIRCHNYTNGAEGWLTIGESIERSCNVTLIRIAQVIGIDEFLKYMSEYNFGLKTNIDLAGEARTASLVFNSSTMGPTELATSSFGQGFNVTMIQMITGFCSLINGGYYYEPHMVSKITAADGSVVKNIEPRLLKQTISAETSEKIREYCVQVVEGANGTGKRAKPAGYRIGGKTGTAETVSASGTREKEDYVVSFLGYAPAEDPQIAIYVVLNRPNAREQDLETRKACIIAKNILTEVLPYLNIFMTQELTDEERAELEAMQIEIREQLSANAPASDVSGNDVSGNTTDTGGDPSAGDTTAGENSSAAQPAGDDPSTTGGDTANGAEADNPYVNSDGQLIDPTTGEVITEDSDGYDVPVSGILENGAAGDSGGDTQNPME
;
A
#
# COMPACT_ATOMS: atom_id res chain seq x y z
N MET A 1 -8.69 -78.67 -23.47
CA MET A 1 -8.46 -77.36 -22.88
C MET A 1 -7.22 -77.35 -21.98
N GLN A 2 -7.02 -78.28 -21.07
CA GLN A 2 -5.88 -78.32 -20.13
C GLN A 2 -4.48 -78.35 -20.81
N ARG A 3 -4.30 -79.11 -21.91
CA ARG A 3 -2.99 -79.18 -22.62
C ARG A 3 -2.61 -77.82 -23.27
N LYS A 4 -3.56 -77.04 -23.74
CA LYS A 4 -3.31 -75.67 -24.28
C LYS A 4 -2.93 -74.69 -23.20
N LEU A 5 -3.52 -74.81 -22.02
CA LEU A 5 -3.21 -73.94 -20.84
C LEU A 5 -1.79 -74.27 -20.29
N VAL A 6 -1.39 -75.53 -20.24
CA VAL A 6 -0.03 -75.97 -19.83
C VAL A 6 1.03 -75.46 -20.83
N VAL A 7 0.74 -75.49 -22.13
CA VAL A 7 1.68 -74.98 -23.14
C VAL A 7 1.81 -73.45 -23.02
N LEU A 8 0.70 -72.73 -22.79
CA LEU A 8 0.73 -71.29 -22.55
C LEU A 8 1.51 -70.91 -21.30
N PHE A 9 1.31 -71.68 -20.22
CA PHE A 9 2.01 -71.44 -18.96
C PHE A 9 3.55 -71.73 -19.11
N CYS A 10 3.93 -72.74 -19.85
CA CYS A 10 5.35 -73.03 -20.15
C CYS A 10 5.96 -71.90 -21.02
N LEU A 11 5.24 -71.38 -22.00
CA LEU A 11 5.71 -70.25 -22.80
C LEU A 11 5.91 -68.95 -21.96
N VAL A 12 4.99 -68.66 -21.03
CA VAL A 12 5.11 -67.52 -20.10
C VAL A 12 6.32 -67.74 -19.16
N LEU A 13 6.51 -68.97 -18.61
CA LEU A 13 7.70 -69.30 -17.81
C LEU A 13 9.02 -69.15 -18.56
N LEU A 14 9.05 -69.57 -19.83
CA LEU A 14 10.21 -69.37 -20.69
C LEU A 14 10.50 -67.91 -21.00
N ALA A 15 9.44 -67.08 -21.19
CA ALA A 15 9.60 -65.64 -21.35
C ALA A 15 10.14 -64.96 -20.07
N PHE A 16 9.65 -65.34 -18.88
CA PHE A 16 10.18 -64.86 -17.62
C PHE A 16 11.62 -65.32 -17.36
N ALA A 17 11.96 -66.55 -17.67
CA ALA A 17 13.33 -67.05 -17.60
C ALA A 17 14.26 -66.27 -18.55
N GLY A 18 13.81 -65.96 -19.78
CA GLY A 18 14.59 -65.17 -20.73
C GLY A 18 14.79 -63.70 -20.23
N LEU A 19 13.76 -63.12 -19.64
CA LEU A 19 13.84 -61.77 -19.00
C LEU A 19 14.78 -61.77 -17.80
N SER A 20 14.72 -62.79 -16.97
CA SER A 20 15.63 -62.94 -15.82
C SER A 20 17.11 -63.10 -16.25
N VAL A 21 17.40 -63.91 -17.26
CA VAL A 21 18.74 -64.03 -17.84
C VAL A 21 19.19 -62.67 -18.42
N ARG A 22 18.34 -61.96 -19.14
CA ARG A 22 18.65 -60.62 -19.68
C ARG A 22 18.95 -59.61 -18.58
N LEU A 23 18.17 -59.59 -17.49
CA LEU A 23 18.43 -58.77 -16.31
C LEU A 23 19.77 -59.07 -15.65
N ILE A 24 20.12 -60.35 -15.53
CA ILE A 24 21.41 -60.78 -14.98
C ILE A 24 22.57 -60.34 -15.90
N LEU A 25 22.43 -60.44 -17.20
CA LEU A 25 23.45 -59.99 -18.16
C LEU A 25 23.61 -58.47 -18.13
N ILE A 26 22.50 -57.70 -18.10
CA ILE A 26 22.54 -56.25 -17.96
C ILE A 26 23.21 -55.84 -16.64
N ASN A 27 22.86 -56.51 -15.55
CA ASN A 27 23.46 -56.22 -14.25
C ASN A 27 24.94 -56.60 -14.17
N ARG A 28 25.36 -57.64 -14.90
CA ARG A 28 26.77 -58.06 -14.98
C ARG A 28 27.62 -57.13 -15.84
N ASP A 29 27.07 -56.69 -17.00
CA ASP A 29 27.82 -55.93 -17.99
C ASP A 29 27.79 -54.40 -17.67
N ASN A 30 26.72 -53.91 -17.02
CA ASN A 30 26.53 -52.49 -16.69
C ASN A 30 26.31 -52.22 -15.20
N GLY A 31 26.40 -53.24 -14.32
CA GLY A 31 26.08 -53.12 -12.90
C GLY A 31 26.93 -52.08 -12.16
N ASP A 32 28.21 -51.98 -12.51
CA ASP A 32 29.11 -51.00 -11.92
C ASP A 32 28.84 -49.57 -12.45
N SER A 33 28.44 -49.45 -13.70
CA SER A 33 27.99 -48.19 -14.26
C SER A 33 26.68 -47.71 -13.62
N TYR A 34 25.70 -48.61 -13.43
CA TYR A 34 24.45 -48.27 -12.74
C TYR A 34 24.67 -47.99 -11.23
N LYS A 35 25.59 -48.74 -10.57
CA LYS A 35 25.98 -48.41 -9.18
C LYS A 35 26.64 -47.04 -9.09
N LYS A 36 27.55 -46.70 -10.01
CA LYS A 36 28.16 -45.36 -10.08
C LYS A 36 27.11 -44.27 -10.34
N GLN A 37 26.15 -44.53 -11.21
CA GLN A 37 25.06 -43.61 -11.54
C GLN A 37 24.10 -43.40 -10.35
N VAL A 38 23.78 -44.45 -9.59
CA VAL A 38 23.00 -44.36 -8.35
C VAL A 38 23.81 -43.68 -7.24
N LEU A 39 25.09 -43.95 -7.11
CA LEU A 39 25.99 -43.27 -6.16
C LEU A 39 26.19 -41.79 -6.53
N SER A 40 26.30 -41.48 -7.83
CA SER A 40 26.35 -40.07 -8.30
C SER A 40 25.05 -39.32 -8.03
N GLN A 41 23.90 -40.00 -8.12
CA GLN A 41 22.61 -39.44 -7.73
C GLN A 41 22.46 -39.20 -6.21
N GLN A 42 23.20 -39.93 -5.37
CA GLN A 42 23.20 -39.76 -3.92
C GLN A 42 24.19 -38.70 -3.41
N GLN A 43 25.11 -38.20 -4.24
CA GLN A 43 26.02 -37.10 -3.91
C GLN A 43 25.59 -35.76 -4.53
N TYR A 44 24.28 -35.46 -4.54
CA TYR A 44 23.78 -34.16 -4.94
C TYR A 44 24.04 -33.14 -3.84
N SER A 45 25.01 -32.27 -4.02
CA SER A 45 25.00 -31.00 -3.31
C SER A 45 24.17 -30.01 -4.13
N SER A 46 22.98 -29.67 -3.68
CA SER A 46 22.14 -28.67 -4.31
C SER A 46 22.21 -27.40 -3.48
N THR A 47 22.66 -26.32 -4.08
CA THR A 47 22.62 -24.97 -3.46
C THR A 47 21.54 -24.15 -4.13
N THR A 48 20.65 -23.56 -3.35
CA THR A 48 19.63 -22.65 -3.82
C THR A 48 20.29 -21.30 -4.19
N ILE A 49 19.95 -20.76 -5.34
CA ILE A 49 20.32 -19.40 -5.74
C ILE A 49 19.08 -18.55 -5.48
N PRO A 50 19.09 -17.63 -4.50
CA PRO A 50 17.91 -16.85 -4.18
C PRO A 50 17.59 -15.87 -5.31
N TYR A 51 16.31 -15.67 -5.59
CA TYR A 51 15.84 -14.61 -6.47
C TYR A 51 15.83 -13.25 -5.74
N LYS A 52 15.92 -12.17 -6.48
CA LYS A 52 15.71 -10.81 -5.99
C LYS A 52 14.22 -10.47 -6.12
N ARG A 53 13.56 -10.12 -4.99
CA ARG A 53 12.18 -9.61 -5.01
C ARG A 53 12.14 -8.29 -5.76
N GLY A 54 11.16 -8.09 -6.65
CA GLY A 54 10.97 -6.89 -7.45
C GLY A 54 10.85 -5.61 -6.61
N GLU A 55 11.19 -4.49 -7.20
CA GLU A 55 11.14 -3.18 -6.54
C GLU A 55 9.73 -2.60 -6.59
N ILE A 56 9.33 -1.85 -5.56
CA ILE A 56 8.16 -0.98 -5.60
C ILE A 56 8.67 0.44 -5.77
N LEU A 57 8.20 1.11 -6.82
CA LEU A 57 8.61 2.46 -7.18
C LEU A 57 7.41 3.40 -7.15
N ASP A 58 7.67 4.67 -6.92
CA ASP A 58 6.66 5.71 -7.08
C ASP A 58 6.39 5.98 -8.57
N SER A 59 5.47 6.88 -8.89
CA SER A 59 5.10 7.26 -10.26
C SER A 59 6.26 7.80 -11.08
N LYS A 60 7.31 8.33 -10.44
CA LYS A 60 8.51 8.92 -11.06
C LYS A 60 9.74 8.01 -11.04
N GLY A 61 9.63 6.82 -10.45
CA GLY A 61 10.71 5.85 -10.37
C GLY A 61 11.55 5.95 -9.10
N THR A 62 11.12 6.70 -8.08
CA THR A 62 11.75 6.70 -6.77
C THR A 62 11.48 5.37 -6.07
N LYS A 63 12.51 4.75 -5.51
CA LYS A 63 12.36 3.47 -4.83
C LYS A 63 11.66 3.63 -3.48
N LEU A 64 10.49 3.00 -3.37
CA LEU A 64 9.74 2.89 -2.12
C LEU A 64 10.09 1.59 -1.37
N ALA A 65 10.34 0.50 -2.11
CA ALA A 65 10.84 -0.75 -1.57
C ALA A 65 11.86 -1.39 -2.53
N SER A 66 12.96 -1.90 -1.98
CA SER A 66 14.02 -2.56 -2.74
C SER A 66 14.54 -3.80 -2.00
N SER A 67 15.33 -4.62 -2.69
CA SER A 67 15.96 -5.79 -2.09
C SER A 67 17.47 -5.65 -2.19
N GLU A 68 18.13 -5.65 -1.04
CA GLU A 68 19.58 -5.58 -0.92
C GLU A 68 20.17 -6.97 -0.70
N LYS A 69 21.28 -7.26 -1.39
CA LYS A 69 22.01 -8.52 -1.20
C LYS A 69 22.67 -8.52 0.16
N VAL A 70 22.45 -9.60 0.89
CA VAL A 70 23.05 -9.83 2.21
C VAL A 70 23.59 -11.27 2.30
N TYR A 71 24.36 -11.52 3.32
CA TYR A 71 25.10 -12.76 3.49
C TYR A 71 24.87 -13.34 4.88
N ASP A 72 24.54 -14.62 4.93
CA ASP A 72 24.51 -15.38 6.18
C ASP A 72 25.87 -16.06 6.38
N LEU A 73 26.48 -15.83 7.54
CA LEU A 73 27.75 -16.46 7.94
C LEU A 73 27.48 -17.87 8.43
N VAL A 74 28.01 -18.84 7.73
CA VAL A 74 27.84 -20.26 8.03
C VAL A 74 29.18 -20.92 8.33
N LEU A 75 29.19 -21.79 9.34
CA LEU A 75 30.34 -22.61 9.72
C LEU A 75 30.06 -24.08 9.48
N ASP A 76 30.93 -24.72 8.71
CA ASP A 76 31.05 -26.19 8.60
C ASP A 76 32.01 -26.71 9.69
N ILE A 77 31.44 -27.13 10.80
CA ILE A 77 32.20 -27.64 11.96
C ILE A 77 32.97 -28.91 11.63
N LYS A 78 32.41 -29.77 10.81
CA LYS A 78 33.10 -31.00 10.37
C LYS A 78 34.36 -30.67 9.58
N GLN A 79 34.31 -29.63 8.72
CA GLN A 79 35.48 -29.18 7.98
C GLN A 79 36.51 -28.50 8.89
N MET A 80 36.06 -27.70 9.85
CA MET A 80 36.91 -27.07 10.87
C MET A 80 37.61 -28.14 11.74
N ASN A 81 36.89 -29.19 12.16
CA ASN A 81 37.40 -30.27 13.00
C ASN A 81 38.22 -31.32 12.25
N ASN A 82 38.34 -31.25 10.92
CA ASN A 82 39.05 -32.24 10.12
C ASN A 82 40.53 -32.36 10.49
N LYS A 83 41.16 -31.32 11.02
CA LYS A 83 42.49 -31.30 11.62
C LYS A 83 42.51 -30.36 12.84
N GLU A 84 43.25 -30.77 13.87
CA GLU A 84 43.40 -29.96 15.10
C GLU A 84 43.95 -28.55 14.81
N ASP A 85 44.87 -28.43 13.83
CA ASP A 85 45.49 -27.19 13.40
C ASP A 85 44.49 -26.20 12.75
N TYR A 86 43.26 -26.58 12.42
CA TYR A 86 42.28 -25.72 11.79
C TYR A 86 41.36 -25.03 12.79
N VAL A 87 41.20 -25.57 13.98
CA VAL A 87 40.19 -25.17 14.96
C VAL A 87 40.47 -23.74 15.47
N GLU A 88 41.63 -23.53 16.09
CA GLU A 88 41.94 -22.21 16.69
C GLU A 88 42.08 -21.09 15.66
N PRO A 89 42.77 -21.26 14.49
CA PRO A 89 42.81 -20.21 13.48
C PRO A 89 41.42 -19.86 12.90
N THR A 90 40.53 -20.84 12.78
CA THR A 90 39.15 -20.59 12.31
C THR A 90 38.35 -19.82 13.34
N ILE A 91 38.43 -20.19 14.62
CA ILE A 91 37.75 -19.50 15.71
C ILE A 91 38.29 -18.08 15.85
N GLN A 92 39.63 -17.90 15.81
CA GLN A 92 40.23 -16.56 15.85
C GLN A 92 39.75 -15.65 14.70
N ALA A 93 39.64 -16.20 13.49
CA ALA A 93 39.09 -15.44 12.37
C ALA A 93 37.61 -15.05 12.57
N LEU A 94 36.81 -15.91 13.22
CA LEU A 94 35.41 -15.60 13.58
C LEU A 94 35.33 -14.47 14.65
N GLU A 95 36.24 -14.48 15.64
CA GLU A 95 36.34 -13.43 16.64
C GLU A 95 36.79 -12.10 16.03
N ASP A 96 37.88 -12.11 15.26
CA ASP A 96 38.52 -10.90 14.73
C ASP A 96 37.68 -10.16 13.69
N TYR A 97 37.03 -10.90 12.77
CA TYR A 97 36.31 -10.29 11.65
C TYR A 97 34.80 -10.17 11.87
N PHE A 98 34.20 -11.00 12.72
CA PHE A 98 32.74 -11.05 12.86
C PHE A 98 32.25 -10.82 14.28
N SER A 99 33.17 -10.66 15.25
CA SER A 99 32.87 -10.50 16.68
C SER A 99 32.01 -11.65 17.23
N ILE A 100 32.26 -12.87 16.75
CA ILE A 100 31.59 -14.09 17.24
C ILE A 100 32.32 -14.57 18.49
N ASP A 101 31.57 -14.96 19.50
CA ASP A 101 32.13 -15.54 20.74
C ASP A 101 32.72 -16.93 20.45
N GLY A 102 34.06 -17.04 20.50
CA GLY A 102 34.79 -18.27 20.23
C GLY A 102 34.47 -19.40 21.23
N ASP A 103 34.16 -19.07 22.48
CA ASP A 103 33.80 -20.09 23.46
C ASP A 103 32.45 -20.74 23.15
N GLN A 104 31.49 -19.97 22.63
CA GLN A 104 30.23 -20.52 22.13
C GLN A 104 30.44 -21.44 20.92
N VAL A 105 31.32 -21.05 20.00
CA VAL A 105 31.67 -21.89 18.84
C VAL A 105 32.35 -23.22 19.29
N ARG A 106 33.29 -23.15 20.24
CA ARG A 106 33.95 -24.35 20.82
C ARG A 106 32.95 -25.27 21.49
N ALA A 107 32.05 -24.73 22.31
CA ALA A 107 30.99 -25.48 22.97
C ALA A 107 30.08 -26.20 21.96
N TYR A 108 29.58 -25.46 20.97
CA TYR A 108 28.74 -26.03 19.93
C TYR A 108 29.46 -27.10 19.09
N ALA A 109 30.73 -26.86 18.74
CA ALA A 109 31.56 -27.83 18.00
C ALA A 109 31.82 -29.14 18.77
N GLN A 110 31.87 -29.09 20.10
CA GLN A 110 31.97 -30.28 20.94
C GLN A 110 30.67 -31.10 20.97
N GLU A 111 29.53 -30.44 21.04
CA GLU A 111 28.21 -31.09 21.02
C GLU A 111 27.83 -31.63 19.64
N HIS A 112 28.27 -30.94 18.58
CA HIS A 112 27.89 -31.23 17.18
C HIS A 112 29.10 -31.35 16.26
N PRO A 113 30.03 -32.28 16.48
CA PRO A 113 31.31 -32.36 15.76
C PRO A 113 31.19 -32.66 14.26
N ASP A 114 30.09 -33.25 13.82
CA ASP A 114 29.81 -33.60 12.42
C ASP A 114 28.89 -32.61 11.72
N SER A 115 28.49 -31.50 12.37
CA SER A 115 27.64 -30.47 11.77
C SER A 115 28.35 -29.83 10.58
N GLN A 116 27.67 -29.77 9.44
CA GLN A 116 28.16 -29.11 8.23
C GLN A 116 27.48 -27.78 7.97
N TYR A 117 26.49 -27.40 8.80
CA TYR A 117 25.72 -26.19 8.64
C TYR A 117 25.34 -25.58 10.01
N TYR A 118 26.10 -24.57 10.41
CA TYR A 118 25.84 -23.80 11.62
C TYR A 118 25.84 -22.32 11.30
N VAL A 119 24.65 -21.68 11.30
CA VAL A 119 24.50 -20.25 10.99
C VAL A 119 24.89 -19.43 12.22
N LEU A 120 25.99 -18.70 12.13
CA LEU A 120 26.54 -17.87 13.21
C LEU A 120 25.96 -16.48 13.24
N LYS A 121 25.80 -15.84 12.07
CA LYS A 121 25.24 -14.48 11.94
C LYS A 121 24.47 -14.39 10.64
N LYS A 122 23.31 -13.71 10.66
CA LYS A 122 22.42 -13.58 9.50
C LYS A 122 22.42 -12.17 8.96
N ARG A 123 22.14 -12.05 7.66
CA ARG A 123 21.84 -10.79 6.96
C ARG A 123 22.95 -9.73 7.06
N MET A 124 24.20 -10.16 6.99
CA MET A 124 25.38 -9.30 6.99
C MET A 124 25.46 -8.53 5.66
N SER A 125 25.82 -7.29 5.71
CA SER A 125 26.14 -6.50 4.53
C SER A 125 27.44 -6.94 3.87
N TYR A 126 27.66 -6.57 2.61
CA TYR A 126 28.95 -6.82 1.95
C TYR A 126 30.14 -6.19 2.70
N ASN A 127 29.97 -5.01 3.28
CA ASN A 127 31.02 -4.33 4.05
C ASN A 127 31.44 -5.14 5.29
N GLU A 128 30.52 -5.81 5.95
CA GLU A 128 30.82 -6.64 7.11
C GLU A 128 31.60 -7.93 6.77
N ILE A 129 31.56 -8.38 5.52
CA ILE A 129 32.29 -9.59 5.09
C ILE A 129 33.53 -9.27 4.27
N SER A 130 33.68 -8.05 3.76
CA SER A 130 34.72 -7.63 2.81
C SER A 130 36.12 -7.82 3.37
N ASP A 131 36.36 -7.45 4.63
CA ASP A 131 37.68 -7.50 5.27
C ASP A 131 38.16 -8.95 5.41
N TYR A 132 37.24 -9.87 5.79
CA TYR A 132 37.55 -11.31 5.81
C TYR A 132 37.83 -11.87 4.40
N GLN A 133 37.02 -11.46 3.41
CA GLN A 133 37.27 -11.90 2.02
C GLN A 133 38.60 -11.39 1.48
N GLN A 134 38.98 -10.16 1.79
CA GLN A 134 40.29 -9.60 1.44
C GLN A 134 41.42 -10.36 2.13
N MET A 135 41.30 -10.64 3.43
CA MET A 135 42.26 -11.43 4.17
C MET A 135 42.45 -12.80 3.54
N MET A 136 41.35 -13.51 3.22
CA MET A 136 41.42 -14.84 2.59
C MET A 136 42.02 -14.79 1.18
N ALA A 137 41.88 -13.70 0.46
CA ALA A 137 42.47 -13.48 -0.87
C ALA A 137 43.94 -13.03 -0.82
N ASP A 138 44.42 -12.58 0.33
CA ASP A 138 45.79 -12.07 0.48
C ASP A 138 46.80 -13.19 0.44
N THR A 139 47.57 -13.25 -0.65
CA THR A 139 48.62 -14.27 -0.87
C THR A 139 49.83 -14.11 0.05
N SER A 140 50.01 -12.92 0.66
CA SER A 140 51.09 -12.68 1.64
C SER A 140 50.83 -13.37 2.99
N GLN A 141 49.55 -13.65 3.32
CA GLN A 141 49.14 -14.35 4.53
C GLN A 141 48.76 -15.83 4.29
N LYS A 142 49.21 -16.40 3.19
CA LYS A 142 48.86 -17.73 2.76
C LYS A 142 49.15 -18.83 3.84
N GLU A 143 50.19 -18.63 4.63
CA GLU A 143 50.52 -19.56 5.72
C GLU A 143 49.44 -19.62 6.82
N TYR A 144 48.78 -18.48 7.11
CA TYR A 144 47.68 -18.41 8.04
C TYR A 144 46.35 -18.84 7.38
N ASN A 145 46.04 -18.31 6.22
CA ASN A 145 44.78 -18.55 5.52
C ASN A 145 44.51 -20.01 5.19
N GLN A 146 45.58 -20.80 5.00
CA GLN A 146 45.43 -22.25 4.75
C GLN A 146 44.86 -23.03 5.92
N TYR A 147 44.91 -22.50 7.15
CA TYR A 147 44.39 -23.11 8.36
C TYR A 147 42.97 -22.65 8.72
N VAL A 148 42.46 -21.56 8.17
CA VAL A 148 41.08 -21.09 8.33
C VAL A 148 40.18 -21.93 7.43
N LYS A 149 39.28 -22.74 8.03
CA LYS A 149 38.47 -23.72 7.30
C LYS A 149 37.03 -23.74 7.81
N GLY A 150 36.09 -24.01 6.89
CA GLY A 150 34.70 -24.24 7.21
C GLY A 150 33.85 -22.96 7.20
N ILE A 151 34.45 -21.75 7.08
CA ILE A 151 33.68 -20.49 7.00
C ILE A 151 33.26 -20.28 5.55
N TRP A 152 31.98 -20.03 5.35
CA TRP A 152 31.41 -19.66 4.06
C TRP A 152 30.19 -18.77 4.22
N PHE A 153 29.77 -18.13 3.12
CA PHE A 153 28.65 -17.18 3.11
C PHE A 153 27.56 -17.70 2.21
N GLU A 154 26.33 -17.68 2.74
CA GLU A 154 25.12 -17.96 1.97
C GLU A 154 24.50 -16.64 1.55
N GLU A 155 24.34 -16.44 0.24
CA GLU A 155 23.72 -15.24 -0.30
C GLU A 155 22.21 -15.26 -0.06
N SER A 156 21.65 -14.14 0.36
CA SER A 156 20.21 -13.92 0.47
C SER A 156 19.86 -12.46 0.17
N TYR A 157 18.59 -12.12 0.22
CA TYR A 157 18.15 -10.74 0.05
C TYR A 157 17.36 -10.26 1.27
N LYS A 158 17.65 -9.03 1.71
CA LYS A 158 16.89 -8.30 2.72
C LYS A 158 16.02 -7.27 2.03
N ARG A 159 14.73 -7.23 2.36
CA ARG A 159 13.84 -6.16 1.93
C ARG A 159 14.18 -4.89 2.69
N VAL A 160 14.28 -3.77 1.98
CA VAL A 160 14.64 -2.45 2.51
C VAL A 160 13.65 -1.41 1.98
N TYR A 161 13.21 -0.54 2.86
CA TYR A 161 12.31 0.57 2.57
C TYR A 161 13.06 1.89 2.81
N PRO A 162 13.63 2.49 1.74
CA PRO A 162 14.55 3.62 1.88
C PRO A 162 13.97 4.85 2.59
N ASN A 163 12.65 5.02 2.49
CA ASN A 163 11.92 6.14 3.06
C ASN A 163 11.23 5.82 4.40
N SER A 164 11.64 4.73 5.07
CA SER A 164 11.16 4.28 6.39
C SER A 164 9.63 4.23 6.52
N SER A 165 8.97 5.30 6.96
CA SER A 165 7.53 5.34 7.22
C SER A 165 6.68 5.87 6.07
N LEU A 166 7.30 6.38 4.98
CA LEU A 166 6.55 6.97 3.87
C LEU A 166 5.63 5.93 3.23
N ALA A 167 4.35 6.23 3.15
CA ALA A 167 3.29 5.38 2.61
C ALA A 167 3.26 3.98 3.25
N SER A 168 3.53 3.89 4.57
CA SER A 168 3.75 2.60 5.26
C SER A 168 2.56 1.64 5.13
N ASP A 169 1.34 2.11 5.26
CA ASP A 169 0.11 1.35 5.16
C ASP A 169 -0.37 1.08 3.72
N VAL A 170 0.25 1.77 2.74
CA VAL A 170 0.06 1.52 1.30
C VAL A 170 1.06 0.49 0.79
N ILE A 171 2.35 0.67 1.12
CA ILE A 171 3.41 -0.25 0.66
C ILE A 171 3.24 -1.61 1.32
N GLY A 172 3.01 -1.64 2.65
CA GLY A 172 3.08 -2.88 3.42
C GLY A 172 4.52 -3.36 3.60
N PHE A 173 4.71 -4.59 4.07
CA PHE A 173 6.04 -5.12 4.35
C PHE A 173 6.14 -6.62 4.10
N THR A 174 7.36 -7.15 4.10
CA THR A 174 7.60 -8.59 3.97
C THR A 174 7.87 -9.24 5.31
N ARG A 175 7.39 -10.46 5.49
CA ARG A 175 7.78 -11.34 6.60
C ARG A 175 9.22 -11.84 6.42
N THR A 176 9.72 -12.54 7.42
CA THR A 176 11.07 -13.14 7.40
C THR A 176 11.26 -14.19 6.31
N ASP A 177 10.17 -14.83 5.85
CA ASP A 177 10.16 -15.79 4.75
C ASP A 177 10.09 -15.13 3.36
N GLY A 178 10.03 -13.81 3.30
CA GLY A 178 9.94 -13.04 2.07
C GLY A 178 8.53 -12.84 1.53
N THR A 179 7.49 -13.37 2.20
CA THR A 179 6.09 -13.20 1.81
C THR A 179 5.62 -11.78 2.14
N GLY A 180 4.96 -11.12 1.18
CA GLY A 180 4.35 -9.82 1.37
C GLY A 180 3.17 -9.85 2.34
N THR A 181 3.01 -8.80 3.13
CA THR A 181 1.96 -8.66 4.13
C THR A 181 1.50 -7.22 4.16
N TYR A 182 0.19 -7.01 4.05
CA TYR A 182 -0.46 -5.70 3.87
C TYR A 182 -0.05 -4.97 2.58
N GLY A 183 -0.86 -4.01 2.19
CA GLY A 183 -0.56 -3.06 1.13
C GLY A 183 -0.26 -3.71 -0.23
N LEU A 184 0.61 -3.02 -0.99
CA LEU A 184 1.10 -3.48 -2.30
C LEU A 184 1.97 -4.73 -2.20
N GLU A 185 2.74 -4.89 -1.12
CA GLU A 185 3.57 -6.08 -0.88
C GLU A 185 2.74 -7.36 -0.82
N GLU A 186 1.52 -7.30 -0.24
CA GLU A 186 0.60 -8.43 -0.19
C GLU A 186 -0.15 -8.59 -1.50
N TYR A 187 -0.75 -7.51 -2.03
CA TYR A 187 -1.59 -7.58 -3.22
C TYR A 187 -0.81 -8.05 -4.46
N TYR A 188 0.41 -7.53 -4.63
CA TYR A 188 1.29 -7.88 -5.74
C TYR A 188 2.38 -8.90 -5.34
N ASN A 189 2.14 -9.70 -4.28
CA ASN A 189 3.14 -10.65 -3.80
C ASN A 189 3.66 -11.57 -4.91
N ASP A 190 2.78 -12.12 -5.73
CA ASP A 190 3.13 -13.07 -6.80
C ASP A 190 3.89 -12.40 -7.96
N VAL A 191 3.61 -11.11 -8.21
CA VAL A 191 4.33 -10.30 -9.20
C VAL A 191 5.73 -9.93 -8.71
N LEU A 192 5.82 -9.52 -7.44
CA LEU A 192 7.07 -9.11 -6.80
C LEU A 192 7.99 -10.30 -6.50
N SER A 193 7.44 -11.48 -6.28
CA SER A 193 8.20 -12.69 -6.02
C SER A 193 8.78 -13.26 -7.32
N GLY A 194 10.00 -13.78 -7.22
CA GLY A 194 10.66 -14.47 -8.32
C GLY A 194 10.71 -15.97 -8.07
N VAL A 195 11.50 -16.66 -8.86
CA VAL A 195 11.74 -18.10 -8.74
C VAL A 195 13.21 -18.36 -8.41
N ASN A 196 13.45 -19.10 -7.32
CA ASN A 196 14.81 -19.46 -6.94
C ASN A 196 15.46 -20.33 -8.00
N GLY A 197 16.69 -19.99 -8.34
CA GLY A 197 17.57 -20.84 -9.11
C GLY A 197 18.19 -21.97 -8.27
N ARG A 198 18.88 -22.88 -8.92
CA ARG A 198 19.58 -23.98 -8.29
C ARG A 198 20.93 -24.22 -8.94
N GLN A 199 21.92 -24.46 -8.12
CA GLN A 199 23.21 -25.00 -8.58
C GLN A 199 23.36 -26.41 -8.00
N TYR A 200 23.50 -27.37 -8.87
CA TYR A 200 23.71 -28.76 -8.46
C TYR A 200 24.91 -29.36 -9.18
N GLY A 201 25.66 -30.17 -8.42
CA GLY A 201 26.81 -30.86 -8.93
C GLY A 201 26.58 -32.37 -8.99
N TYR A 202 27.00 -33.02 -10.06
CA TYR A 202 27.05 -34.46 -10.16
C TYR A 202 28.44 -34.90 -10.61
N ILE A 203 28.86 -36.08 -10.18
CA ILE A 203 30.13 -36.69 -10.63
C ILE A 203 29.80 -37.47 -11.90
N ASP A 204 30.47 -37.16 -13.02
CA ASP A 204 30.32 -37.89 -14.27
C ASP A 204 31.02 -39.28 -14.20
N GLY A 205 30.89 -40.08 -15.27
CA GLY A 205 31.47 -41.43 -15.34
C GLY A 205 33.01 -41.50 -15.29
N ASP A 206 33.67 -40.34 -15.41
CA ASP A 206 35.12 -40.18 -15.38
C ASP A 206 35.61 -39.48 -14.09
N ASP A 207 34.79 -39.48 -13.02
CA ASP A 207 35.01 -38.85 -11.71
C ASP A 207 35.22 -37.32 -11.75
N ASN A 208 34.76 -36.62 -12.81
CA ASN A 208 34.78 -35.15 -12.87
C ASN A 208 33.48 -34.57 -12.28
N LEU A 209 33.64 -33.53 -11.49
CA LEU A 209 32.49 -32.76 -10.97
C LEU A 209 31.90 -31.89 -12.08
N GLN A 210 30.74 -32.27 -12.57
CA GLN A 210 29.94 -31.43 -13.47
C GLN A 210 29.00 -30.59 -12.64
N ARG A 211 29.00 -29.27 -12.89
CA ARG A 211 28.07 -28.32 -12.26
C ARG A 211 27.06 -27.83 -13.27
N THR A 212 25.81 -27.96 -12.93
CA THR A 212 24.68 -27.34 -13.68
C THR A 212 24.09 -26.22 -12.83
N THR A 213 23.90 -25.08 -13.43
CA THR A 213 23.29 -23.89 -12.79
C THR A 213 22.02 -23.55 -13.52
N GLU A 214 20.91 -23.58 -12.83
CA GLU A 214 19.65 -22.96 -13.22
C GLU A 214 19.64 -21.59 -12.56
N ALA A 215 19.63 -20.51 -13.37
CA ALA A 215 19.63 -19.15 -12.85
C ALA A 215 18.31 -18.87 -12.11
N ALA A 216 18.38 -18.03 -11.08
CA ALA A 216 17.17 -17.48 -10.48
C ALA A 216 16.48 -16.54 -11.46
N VAL A 217 15.16 -16.47 -11.39
CA VAL A 217 14.33 -15.48 -12.11
C VAL A 217 13.87 -14.47 -11.09
N ASP A 218 14.28 -13.22 -11.25
CA ASP A 218 13.91 -12.14 -10.34
C ASP A 218 12.44 -11.76 -10.49
N GLY A 219 11.84 -11.24 -9.44
CA GLY A 219 10.48 -10.71 -9.47
C GLY A 219 10.37 -9.44 -10.32
N TYR A 220 9.16 -9.14 -10.76
CA TYR A 220 8.88 -7.94 -11.52
C TYR A 220 8.78 -6.71 -10.62
N ASN A 221 9.16 -5.55 -11.15
CA ASN A 221 9.02 -4.28 -10.46
C ASN A 221 7.61 -3.71 -10.67
N VAL A 222 7.07 -3.10 -9.62
CA VAL A 222 5.76 -2.45 -9.61
C VAL A 222 5.94 -0.94 -9.51
N TYR A 223 5.40 -0.18 -10.46
CA TYR A 223 5.33 1.27 -10.42
C TYR A 223 3.98 1.68 -9.88
N SER A 224 3.98 2.26 -8.68
CA SER A 224 2.75 2.78 -8.09
C SER A 224 2.34 4.11 -8.72
N THR A 225 1.08 4.51 -8.51
CA THR A 225 0.56 5.83 -8.86
C THR A 225 0.93 6.88 -7.81
N ILE A 226 1.40 6.43 -6.63
CA ILE A 226 1.87 7.32 -5.56
C ILE A 226 3.01 8.21 -6.07
N ASP A 227 2.87 9.51 -5.84
CA ASP A 227 3.96 10.47 -5.95
C ASP A 227 4.57 10.69 -4.56
N ALA A 228 5.83 10.31 -4.38
CA ALA A 228 6.51 10.36 -3.08
C ALA A 228 6.55 11.79 -2.49
N THR A 229 6.56 12.83 -3.33
CA THR A 229 6.50 14.21 -2.88
C THR A 229 5.12 14.58 -2.35
N ILE A 230 4.06 14.25 -3.10
CA ILE A 230 2.67 14.51 -2.66
C ILE A 230 2.37 13.71 -1.38
N GLN A 231 2.80 12.45 -1.34
CA GLN A 231 2.68 11.60 -0.14
C GLN A 231 3.35 12.22 1.08
N GLY A 232 4.59 12.68 0.92
CA GLY A 232 5.34 13.35 2.00
C GLY A 232 4.69 14.65 2.47
N ILE A 233 4.09 15.43 1.55
CA ILE A 233 3.32 16.64 1.91
C ILE A 233 2.09 16.25 2.74
N VAL A 234 1.34 15.22 2.32
CA VAL A 234 0.16 14.74 3.06
C VAL A 234 0.55 14.28 4.47
N GLU A 235 1.53 13.40 4.59
CA GLU A 235 1.99 12.89 5.89
C GLU A 235 2.52 13.99 6.81
N LYS A 236 3.24 14.97 6.27
CA LYS A 236 3.70 16.14 7.02
C LYS A 236 2.56 16.87 7.71
N TYR A 237 1.45 17.13 7.00
CA TYR A 237 0.32 17.87 7.57
C TYR A 237 -0.56 17.03 8.51
N LEU A 238 -0.66 15.71 8.29
CA LEU A 238 -1.30 14.81 9.24
C LEU A 238 -0.50 14.74 10.54
N LYS A 239 0.81 14.58 10.44
CA LYS A 239 1.71 14.60 11.61
C LYS A 239 1.68 15.94 12.34
N LYS A 240 1.75 17.06 11.62
CA LYS A 240 1.65 18.41 12.20
C LYS A 240 0.36 18.57 12.99
N TYR A 241 -0.78 18.13 12.43
CA TYR A 241 -2.04 18.13 13.13
C TYR A 241 -1.98 17.33 14.44
N ASN A 242 -1.42 16.12 14.40
CA ASN A 242 -1.25 15.31 15.60
C ASN A 242 -0.39 16.01 16.65
N ASP A 243 0.77 16.55 16.27
CA ASP A 243 1.72 17.19 17.20
C ASP A 243 1.13 18.44 17.87
N GLU A 244 0.28 19.18 17.16
CA GLU A 244 -0.43 20.36 17.67
C GLU A 244 -1.60 20.02 18.61
N ASN A 245 -2.17 18.81 18.51
CA ASN A 245 -3.44 18.48 19.16
C ASN A 245 -3.35 17.27 20.10
N LYS A 246 -2.21 16.55 20.15
CA LYS A 246 -1.98 15.50 21.15
C LYS A 246 -2.12 16.06 22.55
N ASP A 247 -2.70 15.29 23.44
CA ASP A 247 -2.93 15.62 24.85
C ASP A 247 -3.74 16.93 25.10
N SER A 248 -4.51 17.37 24.09
CA SER A 248 -5.23 18.65 24.14
C SER A 248 -6.40 18.63 25.13
N THR A 249 -7.32 17.67 24.99
CA THR A 249 -8.51 17.54 25.85
C THR A 249 -8.57 16.22 26.57
N ARG A 250 -7.85 15.24 26.06
CA ARG A 250 -7.64 13.90 26.62
C ARG A 250 -6.22 13.46 26.29
N GLU A 251 -5.67 12.54 27.09
CA GLU A 251 -4.38 11.92 26.84
C GLU A 251 -4.38 11.18 25.50
N GLY A 252 -3.27 11.23 24.76
CA GLY A 252 -3.04 10.50 23.52
C GLY A 252 -2.97 11.38 22.27
N ASN A 253 -3.04 10.72 21.11
CA ASN A 253 -2.91 11.35 19.80
C ASN A 253 -3.92 12.47 19.56
N GLY A 254 -3.62 13.38 18.61
CA GLY A 254 -4.48 14.50 18.22
C GLY A 254 -5.80 14.06 17.58
N ALA A 255 -5.86 12.83 17.08
CA ALA A 255 -7.07 12.08 16.69
C ALA A 255 -6.81 10.60 16.93
N GLN A 256 -7.86 9.77 17.00
CA GLN A 256 -7.66 8.33 17.00
C GLN A 256 -7.01 7.89 15.68
N ASP A 257 -7.52 8.42 14.56
CA ASP A 257 -6.92 8.30 13.24
C ASP A 257 -7.06 9.64 12.51
N ALA A 258 -6.04 10.03 11.75
CA ALA A 258 -6.10 11.14 10.81
C ALA A 258 -5.68 10.60 9.44
N ALA A 259 -6.51 10.80 8.40
CA ALA A 259 -6.25 10.20 7.11
C ALA A 259 -6.54 11.17 5.96
N CYS A 260 -5.82 10.96 4.84
CA CYS A 260 -6.02 11.75 3.63
C CYS A 260 -5.77 10.91 2.38
N ILE A 261 -6.62 11.11 1.37
CA ILE A 261 -6.43 10.61 0.01
C ILE A 261 -6.39 11.79 -0.94
N VAL A 262 -5.44 11.77 -1.89
CA VAL A 262 -5.39 12.66 -3.06
C VAL A 262 -5.49 11.78 -4.30
N MET A 263 -6.48 12.07 -5.17
CA MET A 263 -6.82 11.23 -6.32
C MET A 263 -6.97 12.07 -7.58
N ASP A 264 -6.46 11.59 -8.70
CA ASP A 264 -6.75 12.15 -10.03
C ASP A 264 -8.18 11.83 -10.43
N VAL A 265 -8.95 12.87 -10.82
CA VAL A 265 -10.39 12.73 -11.07
C VAL A 265 -10.72 12.11 -12.42
N HIS A 266 -9.77 12.04 -13.35
CA HIS A 266 -9.96 11.58 -14.73
C HIS A 266 -9.42 10.18 -14.99
N SER A 267 -8.62 9.64 -14.06
CA SER A 267 -8.02 8.31 -14.19
C SER A 267 -8.40 7.37 -13.05
N GLY A 268 -8.69 7.90 -11.85
CA GLY A 268 -8.83 7.11 -10.64
C GLY A 268 -7.48 6.75 -10.00
N GLU A 269 -6.36 7.27 -10.52
CA GLU A 269 -5.05 7.11 -9.92
C GLU A 269 -4.99 7.76 -8.53
N VAL A 270 -4.53 7.01 -7.54
CA VAL A 270 -4.31 7.53 -6.19
C VAL A 270 -2.89 8.10 -6.11
N LEU A 271 -2.79 9.43 -6.06
CA LEU A 271 -1.52 10.15 -6.03
C LEU A 271 -0.87 10.16 -4.64
N ALA A 272 -1.69 10.13 -3.59
CA ALA A 272 -1.28 9.97 -2.20
C ALA A 272 -2.40 9.34 -1.38
N MET A 273 -2.03 8.47 -0.44
CA MET A 273 -2.92 7.86 0.53
C MET A 273 -2.14 7.68 1.83
N ALA A 274 -2.57 8.33 2.90
CA ALA A 274 -1.86 8.27 4.17
C ALA A 274 -2.84 8.21 5.33
N SER A 275 -2.44 7.51 6.40
CA SER A 275 -3.05 7.56 7.71
C SER A 275 -2.01 7.82 8.80
N TYR A 276 -2.45 8.38 9.91
CA TYR A 276 -1.66 8.62 11.11
C TYR A 276 -2.39 8.01 12.31
N PRO A 277 -1.71 7.27 13.20
CA PRO A 277 -0.25 7.11 13.33
C PRO A 277 0.37 6.24 12.22
N THR A 278 1.67 6.45 11.96
CA THR A 278 2.49 5.71 10.98
C THR A 278 3.47 4.78 11.70
N PHE A 279 4.14 3.90 10.94
CA PHE A 279 5.17 2.99 11.46
C PHE A 279 6.35 2.87 10.48
N ASP A 280 7.53 2.49 11.00
CA ASP A 280 8.71 2.23 10.17
C ASP A 280 8.61 0.84 9.52
N LEU A 281 8.63 0.79 8.19
CA LEU A 281 8.60 -0.44 7.40
C LEU A 281 9.85 -1.33 7.60
N ASN A 282 10.97 -0.75 8.05
CA ASN A 282 12.17 -1.51 8.39
C ASN A 282 12.16 -2.06 9.83
N ASP A 283 11.28 -1.53 10.72
CA ASP A 283 11.09 -1.98 12.11
C ASP A 283 9.61 -2.05 12.48
N THR A 284 8.87 -2.88 11.75
CA THR A 284 7.41 -2.99 11.84
C THR A 284 6.90 -3.47 13.21
N ARG A 285 7.75 -4.07 14.02
CA ARG A 285 7.39 -4.60 15.35
C ARG A 285 7.75 -3.67 16.50
N ASN A 286 8.14 -2.43 16.23
CA ASN A 286 8.48 -1.45 17.26
C ASN A 286 7.20 -0.96 17.97
N PRO A 287 7.01 -1.25 19.27
CA PRO A 287 5.82 -0.80 20.01
C PRO A 287 5.79 0.72 20.26
N GLU A 288 6.89 1.43 20.02
CA GLU A 288 6.95 2.90 20.17
C GLU A 288 6.00 3.59 19.16
N ALA A 289 5.75 2.96 18.00
CA ALA A 289 4.78 3.44 17.03
C ALA A 289 3.32 3.44 17.56
N LEU A 290 3.04 2.72 18.63
CA LEU A 290 1.74 2.63 19.27
C LEU A 290 1.49 3.72 20.33
N ILE A 291 2.54 4.45 20.74
CA ILE A 291 2.43 5.47 21.81
C ILE A 291 1.42 6.54 21.42
N GLY A 292 0.49 6.85 22.33
CA GLY A 292 -0.61 7.79 22.10
C GLY A 292 -1.88 7.16 21.54
N SER A 293 -1.84 5.89 21.12
CA SER A 293 -3.01 5.15 20.65
C SER A 293 -3.75 4.48 21.82
N LYS A 294 -5.05 4.20 21.64
CA LYS A 294 -5.82 3.41 22.63
C LYS A 294 -5.37 1.95 22.60
N LEU A 295 -5.17 1.38 23.77
CA LEU A 295 -4.79 -0.02 23.94
C LEU A 295 -5.93 -0.94 23.51
N ILE A 296 -5.62 -1.90 22.65
CA ILE A 296 -6.50 -3.01 22.29
C ILE A 296 -6.08 -4.21 23.15
N ASP A 297 -7.00 -4.76 23.92
CA ASP A 297 -6.76 -5.91 24.77
C ASP A 297 -6.53 -7.20 23.96
N VAL A 298 -6.11 -8.27 24.59
CA VAL A 298 -5.86 -9.57 23.93
C VAL A 298 -7.12 -10.21 23.33
N SER A 299 -8.30 -9.73 23.71
CA SER A 299 -9.59 -10.16 23.14
C SER A 299 -10.00 -9.33 21.90
N GLY A 300 -9.21 -8.31 21.54
CA GLY A 300 -9.46 -7.43 20.41
C GLY A 300 -10.39 -6.25 20.73
N ASN A 301 -10.66 -5.95 22.00
CA ASN A 301 -11.49 -4.81 22.37
C ASN A 301 -10.63 -3.57 22.63
N SER A 302 -11.05 -2.43 22.07
CA SER A 302 -10.44 -1.14 22.41
C SER A 302 -10.78 -0.77 23.87
N THR A 303 -9.78 -0.37 24.62
CA THR A 303 -9.91 0.08 26.02
C THR A 303 -9.82 1.61 26.11
N ASP A 304 -10.07 2.16 27.30
CA ASP A 304 -9.85 3.59 27.56
C ASP A 304 -8.39 3.92 27.93
N THR A 305 -7.54 2.92 28.05
CA THR A 305 -6.12 3.10 28.36
C THR A 305 -5.38 3.59 27.12
N VAL A 306 -4.56 4.64 27.28
CA VAL A 306 -3.65 5.12 26.25
C VAL A 306 -2.29 4.45 26.42
N ILE A 307 -1.71 3.97 25.34
CA ILE A 307 -0.38 3.36 25.32
C ILE A 307 0.65 4.48 25.53
N ASN A 308 1.37 4.41 26.65
CA ASN A 308 2.50 5.28 26.98
C ASN A 308 3.83 4.52 26.84
N GLU A 309 4.95 5.18 27.15
CA GLU A 309 6.30 4.60 27.05
C GLU A 309 6.47 3.33 27.92
N GLU A 310 5.87 3.30 29.12
CA GLU A 310 5.95 2.15 30.04
C GLU A 310 5.21 0.93 29.47
N ILE A 311 3.99 1.14 28.97
CA ILE A 311 3.19 0.09 28.35
C ILE A 311 3.89 -0.43 27.08
N ALA A 312 4.38 0.48 26.21
CA ALA A 312 5.12 0.12 25.01
C ALA A 312 6.38 -0.70 25.33
N ALA A 313 7.15 -0.29 26.36
CA ALA A 313 8.32 -1.05 26.81
C ALA A 313 7.94 -2.44 27.35
N SER A 314 6.81 -2.57 28.05
CA SER A 314 6.31 -3.86 28.55
C SER A 314 5.93 -4.82 27.43
N MET A 315 5.45 -4.30 26.29
CA MET A 315 5.09 -5.10 25.10
C MET A 315 6.32 -5.74 24.41
N LYS A 316 7.55 -5.27 24.69
CA LYS A 316 8.78 -5.90 24.18
C LYS A 316 9.10 -7.24 24.85
N GLN A 317 8.43 -7.57 25.97
CA GLN A 317 8.62 -8.82 26.69
C GLN A 317 7.90 -9.98 25.96
N GLU A 318 8.52 -11.16 25.92
CA GLU A 318 8.01 -12.31 25.19
C GLU A 318 6.60 -12.73 25.66
N GLU A 319 6.30 -12.62 26.94
CA GLU A 319 4.99 -12.93 27.55
C GLU A 319 3.86 -12.02 27.05
N ASN A 320 4.18 -10.81 26.56
CA ASN A 320 3.21 -9.82 26.04
C ASN A 320 3.15 -9.79 24.51
N ASN A 321 3.76 -10.76 23.83
CA ASN A 321 3.83 -10.79 22.35
C ASN A 321 2.44 -10.75 21.69
N ASP A 322 1.44 -11.44 22.25
CA ASP A 322 0.07 -11.46 21.69
C ASP A 322 -0.57 -10.08 21.80
N LEU A 323 -0.37 -9.37 22.91
CA LEU A 323 -0.85 -8.00 23.10
C LEU A 323 -0.18 -7.04 22.11
N LEU A 324 1.13 -7.16 21.92
CA LEU A 324 1.87 -6.39 20.92
C LEU A 324 1.32 -6.62 19.52
N VAL A 325 1.21 -7.88 19.10
CA VAL A 325 0.73 -8.23 17.76
C VAL A 325 -0.70 -7.75 17.52
N GLN A 326 -1.58 -7.83 18.53
CA GLN A 326 -2.95 -7.34 18.42
C GLN A 326 -3.00 -5.83 18.14
N ASN A 327 -2.19 -5.03 18.85
CA ASN A 327 -2.13 -3.58 18.66
C ASN A 327 -1.45 -3.20 17.33
N LEU A 328 -0.36 -3.89 16.97
CA LEU A 328 0.30 -3.67 15.68
C LEU A 328 -0.59 -4.03 14.49
N ASN A 329 -1.39 -5.10 14.57
CA ASN A 329 -2.35 -5.44 13.53
C ASN A 329 -3.40 -4.34 13.29
N ALA A 330 -3.75 -3.56 14.30
CA ALA A 330 -4.61 -2.39 14.12
C ALA A 330 -3.87 -1.24 13.43
N LEU A 331 -2.62 -0.99 13.82
CA LEU A 331 -1.76 0.05 13.23
C LEU A 331 -1.42 -0.22 11.75
N TRP A 332 -1.17 -1.47 11.38
CA TRP A 332 -0.78 -1.85 10.01
C TRP A 332 -1.93 -1.79 8.99
N LYS A 333 -3.19 -1.65 9.45
CA LYS A 333 -4.35 -1.54 8.57
C LYS A 333 -4.46 -0.15 7.99
N ASN A 334 -4.57 -0.07 6.68
CA ASN A 334 -4.81 1.20 6.00
C ASN A 334 -6.22 1.72 6.32
N TYR A 335 -6.30 2.84 7.05
CA TYR A 335 -7.57 3.46 7.46
C TYR A 335 -8.43 3.82 6.24
N CYS A 336 -7.83 4.28 5.15
CA CYS A 336 -8.53 4.80 3.99
C CYS A 336 -9.39 3.75 3.26
N ILE A 337 -9.01 2.47 3.34
CA ILE A 337 -9.70 1.38 2.64
C ILE A 337 -10.33 0.36 3.58
N ASN A 338 -9.81 0.23 4.82
CA ASN A 338 -10.25 -0.81 5.77
C ASN A 338 -11.27 -0.28 6.79
N SER A 339 -11.11 0.96 7.27
CA SER A 339 -11.99 1.53 8.29
C SER A 339 -13.27 2.06 7.69
N THR A 340 -14.40 1.77 8.37
CA THR A 340 -15.73 2.19 7.95
C THR A 340 -16.34 3.17 8.94
N TYR A 341 -17.01 4.20 8.43
CA TYR A 341 -17.60 5.24 9.25
C TYR A 341 -18.82 5.85 8.54
N GLU A 342 -19.66 6.56 9.28
CA GLU A 342 -20.76 7.33 8.72
C GLU A 342 -20.22 8.59 8.02
N PRO A 343 -20.50 8.83 6.71
CA PRO A 343 -19.88 9.92 5.97
C PRO A 343 -20.35 11.32 6.39
N GLY A 344 -21.47 11.39 7.09
CA GLY A 344 -22.07 12.65 7.51
C GLY A 344 -22.39 13.56 6.30
N SER A 345 -22.23 14.85 6.48
CA SER A 345 -22.64 15.85 5.47
C SER A 345 -21.90 15.79 4.14
N THR A 346 -20.83 15.00 4.00
CA THR A 346 -20.19 14.77 2.69
C THR A 346 -21.09 13.95 1.75
N MET A 347 -22.13 13.28 2.27
CA MET A 347 -23.16 12.60 1.47
C MET A 347 -24.10 13.58 0.72
N LYS A 348 -24.25 14.83 1.17
CA LYS A 348 -25.27 15.76 0.65
C LYS A 348 -25.14 16.10 -0.83
N PRO A 349 -23.95 16.32 -1.41
CA PRO A 349 -23.79 16.47 -2.86
C PRO A 349 -24.31 15.27 -3.65
N PHE A 350 -24.10 14.04 -3.16
CA PHE A 350 -24.62 12.83 -3.79
C PHE A 350 -26.14 12.80 -3.81
N VAL A 351 -26.79 13.19 -2.69
CA VAL A 351 -28.25 13.23 -2.60
C VAL A 351 -28.86 14.28 -3.53
N ALA A 352 -28.21 15.44 -3.64
CA ALA A 352 -28.66 16.46 -4.62
C ALA A 352 -28.50 15.94 -6.06
N ALA A 353 -27.37 15.27 -6.36
CA ALA A 353 -27.13 14.67 -7.68
C ALA A 353 -28.17 13.60 -8.03
N MET A 354 -28.57 12.73 -7.08
CA MET A 354 -29.63 11.73 -7.26
C MET A 354 -30.94 12.37 -7.74
N GLY A 355 -31.35 13.46 -7.08
CA GLY A 355 -32.62 14.13 -7.42
C GLY A 355 -32.59 14.88 -8.74
N LEU A 356 -31.44 15.48 -9.10
CA LEU A 356 -31.24 16.17 -10.37
C LEU A 356 -31.19 15.18 -11.53
N GLU A 357 -30.43 14.10 -11.39
CA GLU A 357 -30.24 13.11 -12.44
C GLU A 357 -31.51 12.31 -12.74
N ASP A 358 -32.31 11.98 -11.71
CA ASP A 358 -33.62 11.32 -11.87
C ASP A 358 -34.71 12.26 -12.42
N GLY A 359 -34.40 13.55 -12.58
CA GLY A 359 -35.33 14.56 -13.12
C GLY A 359 -36.43 14.95 -12.14
N ARG A 360 -36.38 14.50 -10.89
CA ARG A 360 -37.32 14.90 -9.81
C ARG A 360 -37.05 16.30 -9.29
N LEU A 361 -35.82 16.77 -9.48
CA LEU A 361 -35.39 18.14 -9.22
C LEU A 361 -34.87 18.75 -10.52
N LYS A 362 -35.15 20.05 -10.71
CA LYS A 362 -34.68 20.84 -11.84
C LYS A 362 -33.46 21.70 -11.51
N GLY A 363 -33.23 21.94 -10.19
CA GLY A 363 -32.13 22.75 -9.69
C GLY A 363 -32.52 24.13 -9.22
N ASP A 364 -33.78 24.58 -9.47
CA ASP A 364 -34.32 25.86 -9.08
C ASP A 364 -35.30 25.82 -7.88
N GLU A 365 -35.51 24.61 -7.33
CA GLU A 365 -36.38 24.41 -6.19
C GLU A 365 -35.78 24.99 -4.89
N SER A 366 -36.68 25.37 -4.01
CA SER A 366 -36.36 25.77 -2.65
C SER A 366 -37.13 24.92 -1.65
N PHE A 367 -36.49 24.63 -0.54
CA PHE A 367 -37.02 23.79 0.54
C PHE A 367 -36.98 24.58 1.87
N GLU A 368 -38.02 24.43 2.68
CA GLU A 368 -38.06 25.14 3.96
C GLU A 368 -37.32 24.38 5.04
N CYS A 369 -36.33 25.02 5.66
CA CYS A 369 -35.71 24.55 6.90
C CYS A 369 -36.49 25.11 8.10
N THR A 370 -37.23 24.23 8.78
CA THR A 370 -37.98 24.54 9.99
C THR A 370 -37.15 24.39 11.28
N GLY A 371 -35.84 24.13 11.15
CA GLY A 371 -34.95 23.83 12.29
C GLY A 371 -35.11 22.44 12.86
N ILE A 372 -36.31 21.87 12.87
CA ILE A 372 -36.64 20.50 13.28
C ILE A 372 -37.63 19.92 12.27
N ILE A 373 -37.47 18.63 11.96
CA ILE A 373 -38.45 17.85 11.22
C ILE A 373 -38.79 16.58 11.99
N GLU A 374 -40.05 16.13 11.94
CA GLU A 374 -40.46 14.87 12.56
C GLU A 374 -40.73 13.81 11.50
N ILE A 375 -40.01 12.67 11.58
CA ILE A 375 -40.13 11.54 10.66
C ILE A 375 -40.25 10.26 11.47
N GLY A 376 -41.29 9.46 11.21
CA GLY A 376 -41.52 8.18 11.90
C GLY A 376 -41.63 8.32 13.43
N GLY A 377 -42.06 9.48 13.95
CA GLY A 377 -42.14 9.75 15.39
C GLY A 377 -40.82 10.26 16.02
N TYR A 378 -39.76 10.37 15.23
CA TYR A 378 -38.46 10.91 15.70
C TYR A 378 -38.29 12.35 15.27
N LYS A 379 -37.77 13.19 16.19
CA LYS A 379 -37.44 14.60 15.93
C LYS A 379 -35.98 14.72 15.51
N ILE A 380 -35.76 15.03 14.24
CA ILE A 380 -34.43 15.26 13.67
C ILE A 380 -34.18 16.76 13.64
N ARG A 381 -33.06 17.19 14.19
CA ARG A 381 -32.65 18.62 14.29
C ARG A 381 -31.70 18.98 13.17
N CYS A 382 -31.83 20.19 12.65
CA CYS A 382 -30.77 20.81 11.84
C CYS A 382 -29.56 21.11 12.72
N HIS A 383 -28.34 21.06 12.17
CA HIS A 383 -27.12 21.38 12.92
C HIS A 383 -27.15 22.80 13.49
N ASN A 384 -27.78 23.74 12.77
CA ASN A 384 -27.91 25.14 13.18
C ASN A 384 -29.17 25.44 14.03
N TYR A 385 -29.82 24.41 14.56
CA TYR A 385 -31.07 24.50 15.32
C TYR A 385 -31.03 25.52 16.48
N THR A 386 -29.88 25.62 17.17
CA THR A 386 -29.71 26.54 18.31
C THR A 386 -29.77 28.03 17.89
N ASN A 387 -29.47 28.33 16.62
CA ASN A 387 -29.49 29.66 16.03
C ASN A 387 -30.85 29.98 15.35
N GLY A 388 -31.77 29.01 15.35
CA GLY A 388 -33.11 29.16 14.76
C GLY A 388 -33.27 28.36 13.45
N ALA A 389 -34.43 28.57 12.80
CA ALA A 389 -34.72 27.97 11.49
C ALA A 389 -34.05 28.80 10.36
N GLU A 390 -33.48 28.12 9.36
CA GLU A 390 -32.85 28.79 8.20
C GLU A 390 -33.87 29.34 7.19
N GLY A 391 -35.14 28.93 7.28
CA GLY A 391 -36.19 29.32 6.34
C GLY A 391 -36.08 28.62 4.98
N TRP A 392 -36.47 29.31 3.93
CA TRP A 392 -36.43 28.77 2.56
C TRP A 392 -35.04 28.86 1.99
N LEU A 393 -34.50 27.72 1.56
CA LEU A 393 -33.17 27.56 0.96
C LEU A 393 -33.30 26.88 -0.41
N THR A 394 -32.58 27.39 -1.40
CA THR A 394 -32.34 26.68 -2.65
C THR A 394 -31.53 25.41 -2.40
N ILE A 395 -31.41 24.50 -3.38
CA ILE A 395 -30.57 23.29 -3.27
C ILE A 395 -29.10 23.66 -2.98
N GLY A 396 -28.56 24.65 -3.72
CA GLY A 396 -27.19 25.16 -3.50
C GLY A 396 -27.00 25.71 -2.10
N GLU A 397 -27.88 26.60 -1.62
CA GLU A 397 -27.83 27.15 -0.26
C GLU A 397 -27.98 26.05 0.82
N SER A 398 -28.76 25.00 0.54
CA SER A 398 -28.89 23.83 1.43
C SER A 398 -27.59 23.09 1.60
N ILE A 399 -26.79 22.97 0.53
CA ILE A 399 -25.47 22.36 0.53
C ILE A 399 -24.42 23.29 1.14
N GLU A 400 -24.46 24.62 0.78
CA GLU A 400 -23.59 25.66 1.34
C GLU A 400 -23.65 25.70 2.85
N ARG A 401 -24.87 25.78 3.41
CA ARG A 401 -25.14 25.84 4.84
C ARG A 401 -25.20 24.48 5.52
N SER A 402 -25.06 23.41 4.76
CA SER A 402 -25.12 22.01 5.26
C SER A 402 -26.43 21.68 5.99
N CYS A 403 -27.59 22.17 5.50
CA CYS A 403 -28.86 22.00 6.17
C CYS A 403 -29.37 20.54 6.13
N ASN A 404 -29.64 19.93 7.30
CA ASN A 404 -30.16 18.56 7.37
C ASN A 404 -31.64 18.50 6.95
N VAL A 405 -32.45 19.48 7.39
CA VAL A 405 -33.92 19.45 7.17
C VAL A 405 -34.25 19.53 5.68
N THR A 406 -33.53 20.39 4.92
CA THR A 406 -33.77 20.52 3.48
C THR A 406 -33.34 19.26 2.73
N LEU A 407 -32.21 18.63 3.10
CA LEU A 407 -31.76 17.38 2.49
C LEU A 407 -32.72 16.21 2.78
N ILE A 408 -33.34 16.16 3.97
CA ILE A 408 -34.40 15.20 4.27
C ILE A 408 -35.58 15.40 3.32
N ARG A 409 -36.01 16.66 3.09
CA ARG A 409 -37.08 16.96 2.16
C ARG A 409 -36.75 16.60 0.71
N ILE A 410 -35.51 16.84 0.29
CA ILE A 410 -34.99 16.41 -1.02
C ILE A 410 -35.06 14.89 -1.13
N ALA A 411 -34.57 14.16 -0.14
CA ALA A 411 -34.63 12.70 -0.14
C ALA A 411 -36.07 12.14 -0.17
N GLN A 412 -37.01 12.84 0.50
CA GLN A 412 -38.44 12.48 0.41
C GLN A 412 -39.00 12.66 -1.01
N VAL A 413 -38.52 13.65 -1.78
CA VAL A 413 -38.87 13.82 -3.20
C VAL A 413 -38.28 12.70 -4.05
N ILE A 414 -37.03 12.30 -3.79
CA ILE A 414 -36.32 11.21 -4.47
C ILE A 414 -37.04 9.88 -4.22
N GLY A 415 -37.39 9.59 -2.95
CA GLY A 415 -38.00 8.34 -2.52
C GLY A 415 -36.98 7.21 -2.34
N ILE A 416 -37.43 6.13 -1.70
CA ILE A 416 -36.56 5.02 -1.26
C ILE A 416 -35.92 4.29 -2.44
N ASP A 417 -36.73 3.91 -3.44
CA ASP A 417 -36.26 3.07 -4.54
C ASP A 417 -35.15 3.73 -5.35
N GLU A 418 -35.33 5.00 -5.72
CA GLU A 418 -34.31 5.74 -6.47
C GLU A 418 -33.10 6.08 -5.60
N PHE A 419 -33.30 6.35 -4.32
CA PHE A 419 -32.17 6.57 -3.39
C PHE A 419 -31.28 5.32 -3.33
N LEU A 420 -31.87 4.13 -3.15
CA LEU A 420 -31.11 2.87 -3.12
C LEU A 420 -30.42 2.53 -4.45
N LYS A 421 -31.09 2.82 -5.58
CA LYS A 421 -30.49 2.66 -6.90
C LYS A 421 -29.21 3.49 -7.02
N TYR A 422 -29.25 4.79 -6.68
CA TYR A 422 -28.07 5.64 -6.74
C TYR A 422 -27.00 5.30 -5.69
N MET A 423 -27.37 4.79 -4.50
CA MET A 423 -26.39 4.23 -3.57
C MET A 423 -25.54 3.14 -4.26
N SER A 424 -26.18 2.27 -5.04
CA SER A 424 -25.50 1.25 -5.83
C SER A 424 -24.71 1.85 -7.01
N GLU A 425 -25.26 2.89 -7.69
CA GLU A 425 -24.54 3.57 -8.79
C GLU A 425 -23.24 4.22 -8.32
N TYR A 426 -23.18 4.71 -7.07
CA TYR A 426 -21.94 5.23 -6.47
C TYR A 426 -21.08 4.16 -5.80
N ASN A 427 -21.38 2.86 -5.99
CA ASN A 427 -20.72 1.72 -5.38
C ASN A 427 -20.73 1.71 -3.83
N PHE A 428 -21.65 2.43 -3.17
CA PHE A 428 -21.81 2.30 -1.72
C PHE A 428 -22.40 0.91 -1.38
N GLY A 429 -21.69 0.20 -0.52
CA GLY A 429 -21.97 -1.21 -0.21
C GLY A 429 -21.22 -2.21 -1.07
N LEU A 430 -20.52 -1.77 -2.13
CA LEU A 430 -19.70 -2.61 -2.99
C LEU A 430 -18.20 -2.29 -2.77
N LYS A 431 -17.31 -3.21 -3.11
CA LYS A 431 -15.88 -2.92 -3.17
C LYS A 431 -15.59 -1.98 -4.35
N THR A 432 -14.62 -1.11 -4.18
CA THR A 432 -14.09 -0.29 -5.28
C THR A 432 -13.17 -1.09 -6.19
N ASN A 433 -12.70 -2.26 -5.70
CA ASN A 433 -11.69 -3.10 -6.32
C ASN A 433 -10.34 -2.40 -6.52
N ILE A 434 -10.01 -1.47 -5.62
CA ILE A 434 -8.66 -0.91 -5.59
C ILE A 434 -7.64 -2.05 -5.43
N ASP A 435 -6.58 -2.00 -6.22
CA ASP A 435 -5.49 -2.98 -6.24
C ASP A 435 -4.56 -2.87 -5.01
N LEU A 436 -5.17 -2.94 -3.84
CA LEU A 436 -4.53 -2.85 -2.53
C LEU A 436 -5.15 -3.85 -1.56
N ALA A 437 -4.32 -4.56 -0.80
CA ALA A 437 -4.81 -5.56 0.15
C ALA A 437 -5.57 -4.90 1.32
N GLY A 438 -6.63 -5.54 1.78
CA GLY A 438 -7.35 -5.14 3.00
C GLY A 438 -8.57 -4.27 2.80
N GLU A 439 -9.09 -4.07 1.57
CA GLU A 439 -10.33 -3.32 1.36
C GLU A 439 -11.53 -3.96 2.08
N ALA A 440 -12.23 -3.13 2.88
CA ALA A 440 -13.36 -3.58 3.67
C ALA A 440 -14.60 -3.91 2.82
N ARG A 441 -15.38 -4.88 3.29
CA ARG A 441 -16.69 -5.20 2.71
C ARG A 441 -17.78 -4.43 3.46
N THR A 442 -18.51 -3.55 2.76
CA THR A 442 -19.52 -2.67 3.35
C THR A 442 -20.97 -3.06 3.02
N ALA A 443 -21.20 -4.18 2.33
CA ALA A 443 -22.53 -4.62 1.87
C ALA A 443 -23.56 -4.76 3.01
N SER A 444 -23.12 -5.22 4.19
CA SER A 444 -23.97 -5.35 5.38
C SER A 444 -24.11 -4.05 6.18
N LEU A 445 -23.39 -2.99 5.79
CA LEU A 445 -23.35 -1.71 6.49
C LEU A 445 -24.17 -0.61 5.78
N VAL A 446 -24.84 -0.96 4.67
CA VAL A 446 -25.75 -0.07 3.94
C VAL A 446 -27.16 -0.65 3.96
N PHE A 447 -28.16 0.21 3.85
CA PHE A 447 -29.56 -0.21 3.78
C PHE A 447 -29.89 -0.81 2.41
N ASN A 448 -30.90 -1.68 2.41
CA ASN A 448 -31.49 -2.28 1.22
C ASN A 448 -33.03 -2.08 1.23
N SER A 449 -33.72 -2.58 0.20
CA SER A 449 -35.18 -2.40 0.05
C SER A 449 -36.02 -2.97 1.20
N SER A 450 -35.49 -3.92 1.97
CA SER A 450 -36.18 -4.51 3.13
C SER A 450 -35.89 -3.80 4.45
N THR A 451 -34.80 -3.01 4.50
CA THR A 451 -34.31 -2.36 5.73
C THR A 451 -34.45 -0.85 5.73
N MET A 452 -34.61 -0.21 4.55
CA MET A 452 -34.78 1.25 4.44
C MET A 452 -36.23 1.65 4.60
N GLY A 453 -36.57 2.29 5.70
CA GLY A 453 -37.84 2.97 5.93
C GLY A 453 -37.73 4.50 5.81
N PRO A 454 -38.78 5.26 6.08
CA PRO A 454 -38.76 6.72 6.01
C PRO A 454 -37.73 7.39 6.95
N THR A 455 -37.46 6.79 8.11
CA THR A 455 -36.49 7.30 9.08
C THR A 455 -35.06 7.07 8.58
N GLU A 456 -34.79 5.86 8.06
CA GLU A 456 -33.48 5.49 7.51
C GLU A 456 -33.15 6.32 6.25
N LEU A 457 -34.13 6.56 5.38
CA LEU A 457 -34.00 7.50 4.25
C LEU A 457 -33.64 8.90 4.73
N ALA A 458 -34.34 9.40 5.77
CA ALA A 458 -34.09 10.72 6.31
C ALA A 458 -32.66 10.85 6.87
N THR A 459 -32.20 9.86 7.66
CA THR A 459 -30.84 9.89 8.23
C THR A 459 -29.76 9.70 7.16
N SER A 460 -30.00 8.81 6.18
CA SER A 460 -29.08 8.58 5.08
C SER A 460 -28.90 9.80 4.17
N SER A 461 -29.93 10.68 4.07
CA SER A 461 -29.85 11.90 3.27
C SER A 461 -28.78 12.90 3.71
N PHE A 462 -28.34 12.81 4.96
CA PHE A 462 -27.23 13.62 5.48
C PHE A 462 -26.08 12.76 6.01
N GLY A 463 -26.02 11.49 5.58
CA GLY A 463 -24.89 10.59 5.75
C GLY A 463 -24.80 9.89 7.09
N GLN A 464 -25.93 9.60 7.74
CA GLN A 464 -25.99 8.84 8.98
C GLN A 464 -26.83 7.56 8.82
N GLY A 465 -26.51 6.53 9.63
CA GLY A 465 -27.23 5.25 9.64
C GLY A 465 -26.61 4.19 8.71
N PHE A 466 -25.61 4.52 7.92
CA PHE A 466 -24.86 3.58 7.09
C PHE A 466 -23.35 3.92 7.09
N ASN A 467 -22.51 2.93 6.83
CA ASN A 467 -21.06 3.12 6.83
C ASN A 467 -20.44 2.89 5.46
N VAL A 468 -19.41 3.67 5.17
CA VAL A 468 -18.59 3.62 3.96
C VAL A 468 -17.12 3.73 4.31
N THR A 469 -16.23 3.43 3.35
CA THR A 469 -14.80 3.71 3.45
C THR A 469 -14.45 5.05 2.79
N MET A 470 -13.26 5.59 3.10
CA MET A 470 -12.79 6.82 2.45
C MET A 470 -12.63 6.64 0.94
N ILE A 471 -12.12 5.49 0.50
CA ILE A 471 -11.94 5.23 -0.93
C ILE A 471 -13.28 5.19 -1.67
N GLN A 472 -14.33 4.60 -1.10
CA GLN A 472 -15.67 4.63 -1.69
C GLN A 472 -16.19 6.08 -1.85
N MET A 473 -16.00 6.90 -0.81
CA MET A 473 -16.45 8.30 -0.83
C MET A 473 -15.75 9.14 -1.87
N ILE A 474 -14.40 9.09 -1.92
CA ILE A 474 -13.65 9.93 -2.86
C ILE A 474 -13.85 9.48 -4.30
N THR A 475 -13.88 8.16 -4.58
CA THR A 475 -14.10 7.63 -5.92
C THR A 475 -15.50 8.00 -6.44
N GLY A 476 -16.55 7.82 -5.60
CA GLY A 476 -17.89 8.26 -5.94
C GLY A 476 -17.95 9.78 -6.17
N PHE A 477 -17.26 10.56 -5.35
CA PHE A 477 -17.22 12.03 -5.49
C PHE A 477 -16.51 12.49 -6.76
N CYS A 478 -15.42 11.82 -7.17
CA CYS A 478 -14.78 12.09 -8.46
C CYS A 478 -15.78 12.00 -9.61
N SER A 479 -16.69 11.01 -9.59
CA SER A 479 -17.72 10.91 -10.63
C SER A 479 -18.75 12.06 -10.57
N LEU A 480 -18.97 12.69 -9.41
CA LEU A 480 -19.87 13.86 -9.33
C LEU A 480 -19.29 15.12 -9.99
N ILE A 481 -17.97 15.22 -10.12
CA ILE A 481 -17.30 16.47 -10.51
C ILE A 481 -16.58 16.41 -11.86
N ASN A 482 -16.45 15.21 -12.48
CA ASN A 482 -15.74 15.00 -13.74
C ASN A 482 -16.65 14.75 -14.95
N GLY A 483 -17.95 15.04 -14.84
CA GLY A 483 -18.92 14.77 -15.91
C GLY A 483 -19.67 13.44 -15.77
N GLY A 484 -19.58 12.81 -14.59
CA GLY A 484 -20.30 11.59 -14.26
C GLY A 484 -19.48 10.30 -14.41
N TYR A 485 -18.23 10.39 -14.80
CA TYR A 485 -17.41 9.22 -15.11
C TYR A 485 -16.85 8.58 -13.84
N TYR A 486 -17.24 7.34 -13.56
CA TYR A 486 -16.75 6.56 -12.42
C TYR A 486 -15.59 5.67 -12.88
N TYR A 487 -14.37 6.07 -12.53
CA TYR A 487 -13.16 5.28 -12.76
C TYR A 487 -12.91 4.33 -11.59
N GLU A 488 -12.39 3.14 -11.90
CA GLU A 488 -11.88 2.21 -10.89
C GLU A 488 -10.62 2.80 -10.25
N PRO A 489 -10.60 2.98 -8.91
CA PRO A 489 -9.41 3.51 -8.24
C PRO A 489 -8.29 2.49 -8.32
N HIS A 490 -7.05 2.94 -8.58
CA HIS A 490 -5.90 2.05 -8.65
C HIS A 490 -4.62 2.69 -8.11
N MET A 491 -3.73 1.82 -7.64
CA MET A 491 -2.46 2.16 -7.01
C MET A 491 -1.25 1.88 -7.90
N VAL A 492 -1.41 1.12 -8.98
CA VAL A 492 -0.31 0.70 -9.86
C VAL A 492 -0.58 1.11 -11.29
N SER A 493 0.40 1.77 -11.91
CA SER A 493 0.33 2.23 -13.30
C SER A 493 1.00 1.28 -14.30
N LYS A 494 2.06 0.56 -13.88
CA LYS A 494 2.76 -0.39 -14.75
C LYS A 494 3.58 -1.41 -13.97
N ILE A 495 3.85 -2.53 -14.63
CA ILE A 495 4.74 -3.58 -14.15
C ILE A 495 5.89 -3.72 -15.16
N THR A 496 7.13 -3.83 -14.68
CA THR A 496 8.33 -3.96 -15.51
C THR A 496 9.17 -5.16 -15.06
N ALA A 497 9.89 -5.76 -16.00
CA ALA A 497 10.91 -6.74 -15.66
C ALA A 497 12.13 -6.08 -15.00
N ALA A 498 13.04 -6.89 -14.46
CA ALA A 498 14.25 -6.40 -13.79
C ALA A 498 15.17 -5.56 -14.71
N ASP A 499 15.11 -5.78 -16.02
CA ASP A 499 15.85 -5.01 -17.04
C ASP A 499 15.16 -3.69 -17.45
N GLY A 500 13.99 -3.40 -16.86
CA GLY A 500 13.20 -2.20 -17.14
C GLY A 500 12.23 -2.34 -18.32
N SER A 501 12.20 -3.49 -19.01
CA SER A 501 11.21 -3.72 -20.06
C SER A 501 9.80 -3.76 -19.47
N VAL A 502 8.83 -3.13 -20.16
CA VAL A 502 7.44 -3.07 -19.70
C VAL A 502 6.76 -4.42 -19.95
N VAL A 503 6.29 -5.05 -18.89
CA VAL A 503 5.54 -6.31 -18.94
C VAL A 503 4.03 -6.01 -19.09
N LYS A 504 3.53 -5.02 -18.32
CA LYS A 504 2.12 -4.63 -18.36
C LYS A 504 1.97 -3.15 -18.03
N ASN A 505 1.17 -2.43 -18.82
CA ASN A 505 0.62 -1.13 -18.45
C ASN A 505 -0.78 -1.34 -17.88
N ILE A 506 -1.12 -0.57 -16.84
CA ILE A 506 -2.46 -0.55 -16.26
C ILE A 506 -3.07 0.79 -16.65
N GLU A 507 -3.99 0.71 -17.62
CA GLU A 507 -4.68 1.90 -18.12
C GLU A 507 -5.88 2.24 -17.22
N PRO A 508 -6.25 3.53 -17.10
CA PRO A 508 -7.45 3.94 -16.37
C PRO A 508 -8.69 3.22 -16.85
N ARG A 509 -9.44 2.59 -15.95
CA ARG A 509 -10.63 1.81 -16.27
C ARG A 509 -11.90 2.59 -15.95
N LEU A 510 -12.59 3.08 -16.97
CA LEU A 510 -13.91 3.67 -16.83
C LEU A 510 -14.94 2.54 -16.65
N LEU A 511 -15.61 2.48 -15.49
CA LEU A 511 -16.59 1.44 -15.21
C LEU A 511 -17.99 1.83 -15.70
N LYS A 512 -18.40 3.08 -15.47
CA LYS A 512 -19.75 3.57 -15.80
C LYS A 512 -19.82 5.09 -15.75
N GLN A 513 -20.92 5.64 -16.25
CA GLN A 513 -21.32 7.04 -16.02
C GLN A 513 -22.46 7.05 -15.00
N THR A 514 -22.23 7.68 -13.84
CA THR A 514 -23.16 7.71 -12.70
C THR A 514 -24.22 8.81 -12.84
N ILE A 515 -23.84 9.92 -13.44
CA ILE A 515 -24.70 11.10 -13.69
C ILE A 515 -24.33 11.76 -15.02
N SER A 516 -25.19 12.61 -15.53
CA SER A 516 -24.92 13.43 -16.71
C SER A 516 -23.91 14.55 -16.44
N ALA A 517 -23.29 15.06 -17.50
CA ALA A 517 -22.39 16.21 -17.40
C ALA A 517 -23.10 17.46 -16.88
N GLU A 518 -24.40 17.64 -17.23
CA GLU A 518 -25.23 18.76 -16.74
C GLU A 518 -25.43 18.69 -15.23
N THR A 519 -25.76 17.51 -14.70
CA THR A 519 -25.87 17.29 -13.25
C THR A 519 -24.53 17.53 -12.56
N SER A 520 -23.43 17.03 -13.13
CA SER A 520 -22.08 17.24 -12.63
C SER A 520 -21.71 18.71 -12.53
N GLU A 521 -22.03 19.52 -13.54
CA GLU A 521 -21.78 20.97 -13.53
C GLU A 521 -22.54 21.67 -12.38
N LYS A 522 -23.81 21.36 -12.19
CA LYS A 522 -24.62 21.91 -11.08
C LYS A 522 -24.05 21.52 -9.71
N ILE A 523 -23.61 20.26 -9.54
CA ILE A 523 -22.99 19.81 -8.28
C ILE A 523 -21.67 20.53 -8.02
N ARG A 524 -20.84 20.76 -9.04
CA ARG A 524 -19.63 21.59 -8.90
C ARG A 524 -19.96 22.99 -8.43
N GLU A 525 -20.94 23.66 -9.04
CA GLU A 525 -21.38 24.97 -8.61
C GLU A 525 -21.82 24.99 -7.13
N TYR A 526 -22.61 24.01 -6.69
CA TYR A 526 -23.03 23.90 -5.28
C TYR A 526 -21.85 23.66 -4.33
N CYS A 527 -20.88 22.84 -4.73
CA CYS A 527 -19.68 22.60 -3.94
C CYS A 527 -18.75 23.82 -3.86
N VAL A 528 -18.71 24.67 -4.90
CA VAL A 528 -18.00 25.96 -4.86
C VAL A 528 -18.66 26.91 -3.87
N GLN A 529 -20.00 26.95 -3.79
CA GLN A 529 -20.72 27.76 -2.80
C GLN A 529 -20.35 27.39 -1.35
N VAL A 530 -20.05 26.15 -1.07
CA VAL A 530 -19.58 25.71 0.27
C VAL A 530 -18.27 26.37 0.67
N VAL A 531 -17.38 26.66 -0.29
CA VAL A 531 -16.07 27.25 -0.02
C VAL A 531 -16.08 28.76 -0.19
N GLU A 532 -16.78 29.30 -1.19
CA GLU A 532 -16.76 30.74 -1.55
C GLU A 532 -17.99 31.49 -1.09
N GLY A 533 -19.12 30.83 -0.85
CA GLY A 533 -20.37 31.44 -0.49
C GLY A 533 -20.33 32.16 0.86
N ALA A 534 -21.22 33.15 1.05
CA ALA A 534 -21.26 34.00 2.26
C ALA A 534 -21.44 33.16 3.55
N ASN A 535 -22.20 32.06 3.49
CA ASN A 535 -22.51 31.20 4.61
C ASN A 535 -21.80 29.80 4.49
N GLY A 536 -20.82 29.71 3.59
CA GLY A 536 -20.12 28.47 3.31
C GLY A 536 -19.40 27.92 4.52
N THR A 537 -19.59 26.61 4.76
CA THR A 537 -18.96 25.88 5.88
C THR A 537 -17.51 25.51 5.63
N GLY A 538 -17.07 25.51 4.35
CA GLY A 538 -15.74 25.06 3.90
C GLY A 538 -14.74 26.19 3.61
N LYS A 539 -15.02 27.45 3.95
CA LYS A 539 -14.18 28.61 3.60
C LYS A 539 -12.70 28.48 3.96
N ARG A 540 -12.41 27.75 5.06
CA ARG A 540 -11.03 27.56 5.54
C ARG A 540 -10.23 26.54 4.73
N ALA A 541 -10.88 25.85 3.78
CA ALA A 541 -10.19 24.93 2.89
C ALA A 541 -9.61 25.60 1.64
N LYS A 542 -9.94 26.88 1.39
CA LYS A 542 -9.48 27.61 0.21
C LYS A 542 -7.98 27.91 0.29
N PRO A 543 -7.16 27.38 -0.65
CA PRO A 543 -5.76 27.78 -0.78
C PRO A 543 -5.67 29.15 -1.45
N ALA A 544 -4.64 29.92 -1.12
CA ALA A 544 -4.40 31.24 -1.67
C ALA A 544 -4.25 31.20 -3.19
N GLY A 545 -4.96 32.08 -3.91
CA GLY A 545 -4.89 32.18 -5.35
C GLY A 545 -5.66 31.12 -6.14
N TYR A 546 -6.39 30.19 -5.48
CA TYR A 546 -7.15 29.14 -6.16
C TYR A 546 -8.63 29.17 -5.81
N ARG A 547 -9.47 28.85 -6.80
CA ARG A 547 -10.87 28.47 -6.55
C ARG A 547 -10.97 26.97 -6.44
N ILE A 548 -11.68 26.51 -5.44
CA ILE A 548 -11.92 25.08 -5.18
C ILE A 548 -13.39 24.87 -4.83
N GLY A 549 -13.85 23.64 -5.01
CA GLY A 549 -15.13 23.20 -4.49
C GLY A 549 -14.96 22.10 -3.45
N GLY A 550 -15.98 21.88 -2.62
CA GLY A 550 -15.94 20.79 -1.65
C GLY A 550 -17.12 20.75 -0.71
N LYS A 551 -17.05 19.83 0.26
CA LYS A 551 -18.07 19.68 1.30
C LYS A 551 -17.43 19.28 2.62
N THR A 552 -17.81 19.95 3.69
CA THR A 552 -17.47 19.57 5.07
C THR A 552 -18.35 18.43 5.55
N GLY A 553 -17.78 17.49 6.30
CA GLY A 553 -18.46 16.39 6.95
C GLY A 553 -18.35 16.45 8.46
N THR A 554 -19.40 16.04 9.12
CA THR A 554 -19.43 15.76 10.55
C THR A 554 -20.43 14.66 10.81
N ALA A 555 -20.02 13.61 11.50
CA ALA A 555 -20.89 12.54 11.94
C ALA A 555 -20.58 12.20 13.40
N GLU A 556 -21.61 11.97 14.21
CA GLU A 556 -21.44 11.42 15.56
C GLU A 556 -20.98 9.97 15.45
N THR A 557 -20.01 9.56 16.26
CA THR A 557 -19.57 8.16 16.32
C THR A 557 -20.58 7.31 17.08
N VAL A 558 -20.50 6.00 16.85
CA VAL A 558 -21.35 5.00 17.53
C VAL A 558 -20.45 4.11 18.37
N SER A 559 -20.79 3.92 19.63
CA SER A 559 -20.10 3.00 20.53
C SER A 559 -20.31 1.55 20.11
N ALA A 560 -19.50 0.64 20.64
CA ALA A 560 -19.65 -0.80 20.43
C ALA A 560 -21.05 -1.33 20.87
N SER A 561 -21.75 -0.62 21.78
CA SER A 561 -23.12 -0.94 22.20
C SER A 561 -24.21 -0.40 21.25
N GLY A 562 -23.84 0.27 20.15
CA GLY A 562 -24.77 0.87 19.21
C GLY A 562 -25.37 2.21 19.66
N THR A 563 -24.82 2.83 20.72
CA THR A 563 -25.26 4.13 21.23
C THR A 563 -24.43 5.25 20.63
N ARG A 564 -25.05 6.34 20.18
CA ARG A 564 -24.33 7.53 19.69
C ARG A 564 -23.54 8.19 20.82
N GLU A 565 -22.28 8.46 20.55
CA GLU A 565 -21.37 9.16 21.44
C GLU A 565 -21.51 10.66 21.20
N LYS A 566 -21.81 11.41 22.23
CA LYS A 566 -22.10 12.84 22.11
C LYS A 566 -20.85 13.72 22.03
N GLU A 567 -19.70 13.18 22.37
CA GLU A 567 -18.45 13.93 22.47
C GLU A 567 -17.40 13.46 21.43
N ASP A 568 -17.69 12.37 20.71
CA ASP A 568 -16.81 11.82 19.70
C ASP A 568 -17.46 11.94 18.29
N TYR A 569 -16.67 12.42 17.35
CA TYR A 569 -17.11 12.69 15.98
C TYR A 569 -16.12 12.12 14.96
N VAL A 570 -16.60 11.91 13.74
CA VAL A 570 -15.78 11.89 12.53
C VAL A 570 -15.99 13.22 11.84
N VAL A 571 -14.93 14.00 11.67
CA VAL A 571 -14.97 15.27 10.95
C VAL A 571 -14.13 15.18 9.69
N SER A 572 -14.58 15.84 8.61
CA SER A 572 -13.93 15.66 7.33
C SER A 572 -14.10 16.84 6.40
N PHE A 573 -13.25 16.89 5.36
CA PHE A 573 -13.39 17.76 4.20
C PHE A 573 -13.12 16.96 2.93
N LEU A 574 -14.12 16.89 2.06
CA LEU A 574 -14.05 16.29 0.73
C LEU A 574 -14.10 17.40 -0.31
N GLY A 575 -13.04 17.60 -1.07
CA GLY A 575 -12.91 18.72 -2.00
C GLY A 575 -12.19 18.36 -3.28
N TYR A 576 -12.12 19.33 -4.19
CA TYR A 576 -11.45 19.18 -5.47
C TYR A 576 -10.87 20.52 -5.94
N ALA A 577 -9.90 20.48 -6.80
CA ALA A 577 -9.24 21.63 -7.39
C ALA A 577 -8.77 21.34 -8.83
N PRO A 578 -8.76 22.38 -9.72
CA PRO A 578 -9.45 23.68 -9.63
C PRO A 578 -10.99 23.56 -9.70
N ALA A 579 -11.71 24.62 -9.36
CA ALA A 579 -13.18 24.60 -9.38
C ALA A 579 -13.76 24.47 -10.80
N GLU A 580 -13.12 25.10 -11.77
CA GLU A 580 -13.57 25.19 -13.17
C GLU A 580 -13.33 23.89 -13.93
N ASP A 581 -12.16 23.29 -13.72
CA ASP A 581 -11.69 22.07 -14.40
C ASP A 581 -11.03 21.15 -13.36
N PRO A 582 -11.82 20.36 -12.61
CA PRO A 582 -11.31 19.50 -11.55
C PRO A 582 -10.27 18.53 -12.06
N GLN A 583 -9.06 18.58 -11.52
CA GLN A 583 -7.97 17.64 -11.85
C GLN A 583 -7.68 16.68 -10.70
N ILE A 584 -7.72 17.19 -9.46
CA ILE A 584 -7.53 16.35 -8.28
C ILE A 584 -8.70 16.50 -7.30
N ALA A 585 -9.01 15.38 -6.64
CA ALA A 585 -9.86 15.35 -5.47
C ALA A 585 -9.01 15.10 -4.21
N ILE A 586 -9.40 15.70 -3.10
CA ILE A 586 -8.78 15.51 -1.79
C ILE A 586 -9.83 15.13 -0.76
N TYR A 587 -9.55 14.14 0.06
CA TYR A 587 -10.42 13.77 1.18
C TYR A 587 -9.62 13.66 2.46
N VAL A 588 -9.86 14.56 3.41
CA VAL A 588 -9.26 14.57 4.76
C VAL A 588 -10.30 14.11 5.76
N VAL A 589 -9.96 13.15 6.60
CA VAL A 589 -10.81 12.61 7.67
C VAL A 589 -10.03 12.61 8.98
N LEU A 590 -10.66 13.10 10.03
CA LEU A 590 -10.20 13.02 11.42
C LEU A 590 -11.21 12.20 12.21
N ASN A 591 -10.83 11.01 12.62
CA ASN A 591 -11.65 10.11 13.42
C ASN A 591 -11.40 10.37 14.90
N ARG A 592 -12.45 10.72 15.63
CA ARG A 592 -12.39 11.03 17.07
C ARG A 592 -11.25 12.00 17.41
N PRO A 593 -11.29 13.22 16.86
CA PRO A 593 -10.28 14.25 17.14
C PRO A 593 -10.21 14.55 18.65
N ASN A 594 -9.01 14.88 19.11
CA ASN A 594 -8.73 15.22 20.50
C ASN A 594 -9.11 16.68 20.80
N ALA A 595 -10.42 16.99 20.71
CA ALA A 595 -10.95 18.33 20.88
C ALA A 595 -12.35 18.31 21.49
N ARG A 596 -12.76 19.43 22.08
CA ARG A 596 -14.06 19.57 22.75
C ARG A 596 -15.17 20.12 21.87
N GLU A 597 -14.81 20.84 20.82
CA GLU A 597 -15.76 21.58 20.01
C GLU A 597 -15.76 21.08 18.56
N GLN A 598 -16.83 20.42 18.18
CA GLN A 598 -17.08 19.86 16.85
C GLN A 598 -16.81 20.84 15.68
N ASP A 599 -17.24 22.09 15.82
CA ASP A 599 -17.07 23.11 14.77
C ASP A 599 -15.61 23.50 14.55
N LEU A 600 -14.80 23.49 15.62
CA LEU A 600 -13.37 23.80 15.52
C LEU A 600 -12.63 22.71 14.76
N GLU A 601 -13.00 21.44 14.98
CA GLU A 601 -12.32 20.31 14.35
C GLU A 601 -12.65 20.17 12.86
N THR A 602 -13.88 20.44 12.45
CA THR A 602 -14.23 20.53 11.02
C THR A 602 -13.40 21.61 10.31
N ARG A 603 -13.13 22.73 10.99
CA ARG A 603 -12.24 23.77 10.48
C ARG A 603 -10.81 23.28 10.34
N LYS A 604 -10.33 22.40 11.24
CA LYS A 604 -8.97 21.81 11.17
C LYS A 604 -8.83 20.86 9.97
N ALA A 605 -9.82 20.02 9.68
CA ALA A 605 -9.83 19.21 8.46
C ALA A 605 -9.74 20.07 7.18
N CYS A 606 -10.46 21.20 7.16
CA CYS A 606 -10.36 22.20 6.08
C CYS A 606 -8.95 22.81 5.99
N ILE A 607 -8.33 23.16 7.12
CA ILE A 607 -6.98 23.74 7.16
C ILE A 607 -5.92 22.73 6.67
N ILE A 608 -6.03 21.47 7.07
CA ILE A 608 -5.15 20.40 6.56
C ILE A 608 -5.27 20.32 5.04
N ALA A 609 -6.49 20.25 4.50
CA ALA A 609 -6.73 20.22 3.06
C ALA A 609 -6.17 21.45 2.35
N LYS A 610 -6.39 22.66 2.91
CA LYS A 610 -5.83 23.92 2.40
C LYS A 610 -4.31 23.84 2.29
N ASN A 611 -3.65 23.44 3.38
CA ASN A 611 -2.19 23.40 3.44
C ASN A 611 -1.62 22.41 2.44
N ILE A 612 -2.23 21.21 2.32
CA ILE A 612 -1.84 20.22 1.33
C ILE A 612 -2.01 20.79 -0.09
N LEU A 613 -3.18 21.34 -0.42
CA LEU A 613 -3.45 21.90 -1.74
C LEU A 613 -2.52 23.06 -2.08
N THR A 614 -2.14 23.90 -1.10
CA THR A 614 -1.22 25.04 -1.30
C THR A 614 0.15 24.57 -1.82
N GLU A 615 0.63 23.41 -1.40
CA GLU A 615 1.90 22.84 -1.88
C GLU A 615 1.72 21.93 -3.10
N VAL A 616 0.64 21.15 -3.15
CA VAL A 616 0.41 20.16 -4.21
C VAL A 616 0.02 20.79 -5.54
N LEU A 617 -0.84 21.84 -5.55
CA LEU A 617 -1.30 22.42 -6.80
C LEU A 617 -0.17 23.02 -7.65
N PRO A 618 0.74 23.86 -7.10
CA PRO A 618 1.90 24.33 -7.87
C PRO A 618 2.84 23.20 -8.30
N TYR A 619 3.00 22.18 -7.47
CA TYR A 619 3.84 21.01 -7.80
C TYR A 619 3.30 20.22 -8.99
N LEU A 620 2.00 20.10 -9.12
CA LEU A 620 1.31 19.49 -10.26
C LEU A 620 1.21 20.45 -11.49
N ASN A 621 1.83 21.64 -11.43
CA ASN A 621 1.74 22.69 -12.44
C ASN A 621 0.30 23.18 -12.68
N ILE A 622 -0.54 23.09 -11.66
CA ILE A 622 -1.88 23.70 -11.68
C ILE A 622 -1.71 25.16 -11.28
N PHE A 623 -2.00 26.08 -12.22
CA PHE A 623 -1.78 27.50 -12.02
C PHE A 623 -2.89 28.14 -11.18
N MET A 624 -2.55 29.25 -10.48
CA MET A 624 -3.51 30.04 -9.74
C MET A 624 -4.61 30.58 -10.66
N THR A 625 -5.85 30.51 -10.21
CA THR A 625 -7.05 30.94 -10.95
C THR A 625 -7.56 32.31 -10.51
N GLN A 626 -7.00 32.85 -9.42
CA GLN A 626 -7.35 34.16 -8.86
C GLN A 626 -6.10 34.99 -8.52
N GLU A 627 -6.24 36.32 -8.56
CA GLU A 627 -5.23 37.22 -8.02
C GLU A 627 -5.15 37.11 -6.51
N LEU A 628 -3.94 37.14 -5.97
CA LEU A 628 -3.69 37.08 -4.53
C LEU A 628 -4.08 38.41 -3.85
N THR A 629 -4.82 38.31 -2.77
CA THR A 629 -4.98 39.44 -1.83
C THR A 629 -3.69 39.67 -1.05
N ASP A 630 -3.57 40.79 -0.36
CA ASP A 630 -2.40 41.12 0.47
C ASP A 630 -2.29 40.12 1.65
N GLU A 631 -3.43 39.70 2.22
CA GLU A 631 -3.48 38.69 3.28
C GLU A 631 -3.01 37.30 2.78
N GLU A 632 -3.49 36.87 1.61
CA GLU A 632 -3.08 35.59 1.01
C GLU A 632 -1.60 35.59 0.65
N ARG A 633 -1.06 36.72 0.19
CA ARG A 633 0.38 36.87 -0.09
C ARG A 633 1.21 36.72 1.19
N ALA A 634 0.80 37.41 2.27
CA ALA A 634 1.48 37.31 3.56
C ALA A 634 1.42 35.89 4.14
N GLU A 635 0.30 35.19 3.96
CA GLU A 635 0.14 33.79 4.38
C GLU A 635 1.11 32.86 3.64
N LEU A 636 1.22 32.97 2.30
CA LEU A 636 2.15 32.18 1.51
C LEU A 636 3.61 32.46 1.88
N GLU A 637 3.97 33.73 2.15
CA GLU A 637 5.31 34.08 2.60
C GLU A 637 5.63 33.46 3.96
N ALA A 638 4.69 33.50 4.92
CA ALA A 638 4.87 32.87 6.22
C ALA A 638 5.03 31.34 6.11
N MET A 639 4.23 30.68 5.28
CA MET A 639 4.32 29.23 5.03
C MET A 639 5.65 28.85 4.38
N GLN A 640 6.16 29.64 3.45
CA GLN A 640 7.47 29.41 2.82
C GLN A 640 8.63 29.54 3.82
N ILE A 641 8.55 30.48 4.75
CA ILE A 641 9.55 30.61 5.82
C ILE A 641 9.52 29.37 6.73
N GLU A 642 8.33 28.94 7.17
CA GLU A 642 8.18 27.74 8.01
C GLU A 642 8.75 26.49 7.34
N ILE A 643 8.46 26.28 6.05
CA ILE A 643 8.99 25.14 5.30
C ILE A 643 10.53 25.20 5.21
N ARG A 644 11.11 26.36 4.96
CA ARG A 644 12.56 26.53 4.91
C ARG A 644 13.23 26.23 6.26
N GLU A 645 12.64 26.66 7.35
CA GLU A 645 13.13 26.39 8.70
C GLU A 645 13.07 24.89 9.03
N GLN A 646 11.98 24.21 8.67
CA GLN A 646 11.86 22.76 8.83
C GLN A 646 12.90 21.98 8.01
N LEU A 647 13.14 22.37 6.76
CA LEU A 647 14.15 21.75 5.91
C LEU A 647 15.57 21.97 6.46
N SER A 648 15.86 23.15 7.01
CA SER A 648 17.15 23.45 7.60
C SER A 648 17.40 22.69 8.91
N ALA A 649 16.35 22.47 9.71
CA ALA A 649 16.42 21.71 10.96
C ALA A 649 16.63 20.20 10.73
N ASN A 650 16.13 19.67 9.62
CA ASN A 650 16.23 18.26 9.25
C ASN A 650 17.46 17.95 8.35
N ALA A 651 18.25 18.97 7.98
CA ALA A 651 19.49 18.74 7.23
C ALA A 651 20.48 17.96 8.12
N PRO A 652 21.07 16.85 7.63
CA PRO A 652 22.07 16.12 8.40
C PRO A 652 23.21 17.09 8.74
N ALA A 653 23.62 17.09 10.01
CA ALA A 653 24.76 17.88 10.47
C ALA A 653 25.96 17.51 9.62
N SER A 654 26.38 18.40 8.71
CA SER A 654 27.61 18.22 7.99
C SER A 654 28.75 18.27 9.00
N ASP A 655 29.46 17.15 9.15
CA ASP A 655 30.74 17.09 9.86
C ASP A 655 31.71 18.09 9.21
N VAL A 656 31.67 19.31 9.69
CA VAL A 656 32.75 20.25 9.47
C VAL A 656 33.80 19.99 10.58
N SER A 657 34.64 18.96 10.38
CA SER A 657 35.88 18.86 11.11
C SER A 657 36.74 20.05 10.73
N GLY A 658 36.94 20.91 11.72
CA GLY A 658 37.76 22.10 11.60
C GLY A 658 39.16 21.83 11.11
N ASN A 659 39.59 22.62 10.15
CA ASN A 659 40.98 22.96 9.99
C ASN A 659 41.09 24.45 10.19
N ASP A 660 41.53 24.81 11.42
CA ASP A 660 42.09 26.11 11.72
C ASP A 660 43.27 26.41 10.80
N VAL A 661 43.16 27.45 9.99
CA VAL A 661 44.30 28.20 9.51
C VAL A 661 44.08 29.67 9.88
N SER A 662 44.72 30.02 10.95
CA SER A 662 45.04 31.39 11.41
C SER A 662 45.85 32.14 10.32
N GLY A 663 45.49 33.39 10.07
CA GLY A 663 46.45 34.26 9.40
C GLY A 663 45.91 35.51 8.72
N ASN A 664 45.73 36.52 9.49
CA ASN A 664 46.13 37.92 9.28
C ASN A 664 45.29 38.88 8.43
N THR A 665 44.82 39.87 9.17
CA THR A 665 44.26 41.17 8.78
C THR A 665 45.15 41.96 7.82
N THR A 666 44.52 42.65 6.85
CA THR A 666 44.76 44.10 6.65
C THR A 666 43.60 44.71 5.87
N ASP A 667 43.11 45.76 6.45
CA ASP A 667 42.15 46.76 6.06
C ASP A 667 42.67 47.58 4.85
N THR A 668 41.80 47.90 3.88
CA THR A 668 41.72 49.26 3.28
C THR A 668 40.46 49.38 2.40
N GLY A 669 39.73 50.42 2.66
CA GLY A 669 38.50 50.82 2.00
C GLY A 669 38.62 51.43 0.62
N GLY A 670 37.48 51.63 -0.03
CA GLY A 670 37.38 52.42 -1.25
C GLY A 670 36.18 52.07 -2.10
N ASP A 671 35.07 52.78 -1.87
CA ASP A 671 33.93 53.00 -2.78
C ASP A 671 34.24 54.21 -3.67
N PRO A 672 33.44 54.63 -4.68
CA PRO A 672 32.64 53.93 -5.72
C PRO A 672 32.94 54.51 -7.14
N SER A 673 32.37 53.99 -8.21
CA SER A 673 31.63 54.72 -9.24
C SER A 673 31.64 54.06 -10.66
N ALA A 674 30.44 53.95 -11.19
CA ALA A 674 29.92 54.29 -12.51
C ALA A 674 30.71 53.95 -13.81
N GLY A 675 29.92 53.49 -14.79
CA GLY A 675 30.16 53.61 -16.23
C GLY A 675 29.98 52.26 -16.95
N ASP A 676 28.88 52.01 -17.51
CA ASP A 676 28.21 52.38 -18.77
C ASP A 676 28.76 51.68 -20.03
N THR A 677 27.77 51.14 -20.81
CA THR A 677 27.75 50.89 -22.26
C THR A 677 28.63 49.75 -22.83
N THR A 678 28.15 48.82 -23.62
CA THR A 678 27.41 48.85 -24.90
C THR A 678 27.29 47.42 -25.43
N ALA A 679 26.13 47.09 -25.91
CA ALA A 679 25.66 46.55 -27.18
C ALA A 679 26.57 45.62 -28.01
N GLY A 680 25.96 44.55 -28.52
CA GLY A 680 26.47 43.78 -29.62
C GLY A 680 25.49 42.65 -29.99
N GLU A 681 24.60 42.96 -30.90
CA GLU A 681 23.71 42.09 -31.66
C GLU A 681 24.46 41.04 -32.50
N ASN A 682 23.86 39.88 -32.74
CA ASN A 682 23.41 39.34 -34.05
C ASN A 682 22.98 37.89 -33.90
N SER A 683 21.75 37.58 -34.12
CA SER A 683 20.98 37.24 -35.32
C SER A 683 21.55 36.04 -36.08
N SER A 684 20.79 34.96 -36.25
CA SER A 684 19.78 34.61 -37.26
C SER A 684 19.53 33.11 -37.21
N ALA A 685 18.35 32.67 -37.07
CA ALA A 685 17.32 32.35 -38.06
C ALA A 685 17.75 31.33 -39.12
N ALA A 686 17.11 30.14 -39.09
CA ALA A 686 16.36 29.59 -40.24
C ALA A 686 15.77 28.20 -39.91
N GLN A 687 14.45 28.10 -39.91
CA GLN A 687 13.69 26.99 -40.52
C GLN A 687 13.63 27.24 -42.04
N PRO A 688 13.32 26.29 -42.93
CA PRO A 688 11.99 25.66 -42.99
C PRO A 688 11.91 24.21 -43.56
N ALA A 689 10.81 23.61 -43.19
CA ALA A 689 9.81 22.91 -44.02
C ALA A 689 10.17 21.88 -45.10
N GLY A 690 9.52 20.74 -45.01
CA GLY A 690 8.62 20.31 -46.09
C GLY A 690 8.88 18.93 -46.68
N ASP A 691 7.85 18.10 -46.61
CA ASP A 691 7.28 17.20 -47.61
C ASP A 691 7.40 15.69 -47.38
N ASP A 692 6.21 15.14 -47.10
CA ASP A 692 5.78 13.80 -47.45
C ASP A 692 5.65 13.68 -48.98
N PRO A 693 5.83 12.55 -49.66
CA PRO A 693 4.79 11.53 -49.72
C PRO A 693 5.19 10.05 -49.97
N SER A 694 4.35 9.19 -49.40
CA SER A 694 3.78 7.94 -50.00
C SER A 694 4.64 7.01 -50.86
N THR A 695 4.58 5.75 -50.56
CA THR A 695 3.96 4.57 -51.22
C THR A 695 4.81 3.30 -51.18
N THR A 696 4.10 2.26 -50.80
CA THR A 696 4.11 0.86 -51.27
C THR A 696 5.31 -0.06 -51.12
N GLY A 697 5.04 -1.17 -50.47
CA GLY A 697 5.37 -2.47 -51.05
C GLY A 697 6.27 -3.38 -50.22
N GLY A 698 5.69 -4.38 -49.62
CA GLY A 698 6.04 -5.78 -49.87
C GLY A 698 7.12 -6.43 -48.98
N ASP A 699 6.62 -7.43 -48.30
CA ASP A 699 7.20 -8.75 -48.03
C ASP A 699 8.12 -9.04 -46.87
N THR A 700 7.49 -9.79 -45.98
CA THR A 700 7.97 -11.02 -45.27
C THR A 700 9.38 -11.10 -44.69
N ALA A 701 9.44 -11.12 -43.38
CA ALA A 701 10.36 -12.00 -42.66
C ALA A 701 9.78 -12.38 -41.30
N ASN A 702 9.64 -13.66 -41.08
CA ASN A 702 9.31 -14.37 -39.86
C ASN A 702 10.14 -13.86 -38.68
N GLY A 703 9.49 -13.28 -37.69
CA GLY A 703 10.02 -13.16 -36.33
C GLY A 703 9.26 -14.18 -35.47
N ALA A 704 9.97 -15.11 -34.88
CA ALA A 704 9.42 -16.08 -33.95
C ALA A 704 8.77 -15.31 -32.78
N GLU A 705 7.47 -15.46 -32.62
CA GLU A 705 6.74 -15.11 -31.41
C GLU A 705 7.33 -15.95 -30.28
N ALA A 706 7.85 -15.29 -29.25
CA ALA A 706 8.20 -15.94 -28.00
C ALA A 706 6.88 -16.41 -27.38
N ASP A 707 6.73 -17.72 -27.22
CA ASP A 707 5.60 -18.35 -26.54
C ASP A 707 5.42 -17.70 -25.16
N ASN A 708 4.29 -17.05 -24.97
CA ASN A 708 3.90 -16.50 -23.67
C ASN A 708 3.50 -17.68 -22.76
N PRO A 709 4.21 -17.97 -21.64
CA PRO A 709 3.95 -19.12 -20.81
C PRO A 709 2.60 -19.10 -20.08
N TYR A 710 1.88 -17.99 -20.18
CA TYR A 710 0.56 -17.79 -19.55
C TYR A 710 -0.63 -17.95 -20.50
N VAL A 711 -0.40 -18.31 -21.78
CA VAL A 711 -1.45 -18.46 -22.78
C VAL A 711 -1.25 -19.78 -23.54
N ASN A 712 -2.29 -20.63 -23.60
CA ASN A 712 -2.23 -21.86 -24.37
C ASN A 712 -2.34 -21.60 -25.89
N SER A 713 -2.18 -22.65 -26.70
CA SER A 713 -2.28 -22.59 -28.17
C SER A 713 -3.64 -22.09 -28.70
N ASP A 714 -4.66 -22.06 -27.85
CA ASP A 714 -6.01 -21.60 -28.19
C ASP A 714 -6.28 -20.17 -27.70
N GLY A 715 -5.25 -19.48 -27.17
CA GLY A 715 -5.33 -18.09 -26.71
C GLY A 715 -5.99 -17.90 -25.33
N GLN A 716 -6.07 -18.97 -24.52
CA GLN A 716 -6.66 -18.93 -23.18
C GLN A 716 -5.57 -18.80 -22.12
N LEU A 717 -5.82 -17.97 -21.10
CA LEU A 717 -4.94 -17.83 -19.93
C LEU A 717 -4.85 -19.15 -19.18
N ILE A 718 -3.63 -19.57 -18.84
CA ILE A 718 -3.35 -20.77 -18.07
C ILE A 718 -2.52 -20.45 -16.84
N ASP A 719 -2.72 -21.20 -15.77
CA ASP A 719 -1.82 -21.21 -14.61
C ASP A 719 -0.48 -21.84 -15.00
N PRO A 720 0.62 -21.10 -14.95
CA PRO A 720 1.94 -21.59 -15.39
C PRO A 720 2.51 -22.72 -14.51
N THR A 721 1.93 -22.95 -13.32
CA THR A 721 2.38 -23.99 -12.38
C THR A 721 1.61 -25.28 -12.56
N THR A 722 0.32 -25.20 -12.91
CA THR A 722 -0.57 -26.37 -13.05
C THR A 722 -0.93 -26.67 -14.48
N GLY A 723 -0.82 -25.70 -15.39
CA GLY A 723 -1.22 -25.83 -16.81
C GLY A 723 -2.73 -25.85 -17.04
N GLU A 724 -3.54 -25.52 -16.00
CA GLU A 724 -5.00 -25.47 -16.11
C GLU A 724 -5.47 -24.13 -16.67
N VAL A 725 -6.58 -24.14 -17.43
CA VAL A 725 -7.17 -22.93 -17.97
C VAL A 725 -7.85 -22.13 -16.85
N ILE A 726 -7.50 -20.85 -16.74
CA ILE A 726 -8.12 -19.92 -15.81
C ILE A 726 -9.46 -19.48 -16.44
N THR A 727 -10.58 -19.82 -15.80
CA THR A 727 -11.92 -19.39 -16.23
C THR A 727 -12.44 -18.31 -15.29
N GLU A 728 -13.03 -17.25 -15.85
CA GLU A 728 -13.79 -16.26 -15.06
C GLU A 728 -15.01 -16.95 -14.41
N ASP A 729 -15.20 -16.77 -13.11
CA ASP A 729 -16.46 -17.15 -12.48
C ASP A 729 -17.56 -16.10 -12.79
N SER A 730 -18.80 -16.40 -12.43
CA SER A 730 -19.95 -15.54 -12.68
C SER A 730 -19.89 -14.16 -12.00
N ASP A 731 -18.83 -13.90 -11.20
CA ASP A 731 -18.64 -12.67 -10.44
C ASP A 731 -17.40 -11.88 -10.90
N GLY A 732 -16.72 -12.32 -11.98
CA GLY A 732 -15.63 -11.59 -12.63
C GLY A 732 -14.26 -11.68 -11.92
N TYR A 733 -13.98 -12.77 -11.22
CA TYR A 733 -12.68 -13.03 -10.60
C TYR A 733 -11.95 -14.19 -11.28
N ASP A 734 -10.67 -13.99 -11.59
CA ASP A 734 -9.74 -15.04 -11.98
C ASP A 734 -9.42 -15.92 -10.76
N VAL A 735 -9.99 -17.13 -10.71
CA VAL A 735 -9.70 -18.11 -9.66
C VAL A 735 -9.02 -19.31 -10.28
N PRO A 736 -7.83 -19.72 -9.81
CA PRO A 736 -7.23 -20.98 -10.22
C PRO A 736 -8.04 -22.15 -9.65
N VAL A 737 -8.49 -23.04 -10.53
CA VAL A 737 -9.20 -24.26 -10.13
C VAL A 737 -8.18 -25.31 -9.73
N SER A 738 -7.69 -25.26 -8.48
CA SER A 738 -7.16 -26.44 -7.81
C SER A 738 -6.93 -26.19 -6.32
N GLY A 739 -7.42 -27.11 -5.50
CA GLY A 739 -7.00 -27.30 -4.11
C GLY A 739 -8.06 -27.28 -3.03
N ILE A 740 -9.18 -27.96 -3.23
CA ILE A 740 -9.93 -28.50 -2.10
C ILE A 740 -9.51 -29.99 -1.97
N LEU A 741 -8.49 -30.24 -1.18
CA LEU A 741 -8.25 -31.58 -0.66
C LEU A 741 -9.25 -31.85 0.47
N GLU A 742 -10.17 -32.75 0.17
CA GLU A 742 -10.96 -33.49 1.16
C GLU A 742 -10.02 -34.15 2.18
N ASN A 743 -10.22 -33.81 3.45
CA ASN A 743 -9.90 -34.72 4.52
C ASN A 743 -11.16 -34.95 5.32
N GLY A 744 -11.83 -36.06 4.95
CA GLY A 744 -12.87 -36.64 5.75
C GLY A 744 -12.28 -37.34 6.95
N ALA A 745 -12.92 -37.19 8.09
CA ALA A 745 -13.05 -38.25 9.09
C ALA A 745 -14.29 -37.99 9.95
N ALA A 746 -15.11 -38.96 9.92
CA ALA A 746 -16.34 -39.18 10.64
C ALA A 746 -16.30 -38.96 12.14
N GLY A 747 -17.50 -38.62 12.70
CA GLY A 747 -17.75 -38.69 14.14
C GLY A 747 -19.16 -38.20 14.48
N ASP A 748 -20.07 -39.14 14.40
CA ASP A 748 -21.50 -39.19 14.77
C ASP A 748 -21.78 -38.75 16.22
N SER A 749 -22.93 -38.13 16.44
CA SER A 749 -24.03 -38.34 17.43
C SER A 749 -24.57 -36.98 17.90
N GLY A 750 -25.75 -36.59 17.54
CA GLY A 750 -27.05 -36.98 18.13
C GLY A 750 -27.38 -36.18 19.38
N GLY A 751 -28.45 -35.31 19.31
CA GLY A 751 -29.07 -34.81 20.53
C GLY A 751 -29.90 -33.53 20.36
N ASP A 752 -31.13 -33.68 20.02
CA ASP A 752 -32.25 -32.74 20.20
C ASP A 752 -32.29 -32.06 21.59
N THR A 753 -32.68 -30.78 21.67
CA THR A 753 -33.90 -30.31 22.38
C THR A 753 -33.97 -28.79 22.51
N GLN A 754 -35.00 -28.23 21.93
CA GLN A 754 -35.95 -27.23 22.48
C GLN A 754 -35.49 -25.96 23.19
N ASN A 755 -35.88 -24.86 22.56
CA ASN A 755 -36.25 -23.56 23.13
C ASN A 755 -37.30 -23.72 24.27
N PRO A 756 -37.46 -22.83 25.30
CA PRO A 756 -38.16 -21.57 25.09
C PRO A 756 -37.79 -20.39 26.01
N MET A 757 -38.05 -19.18 25.48
CA MET A 757 -38.58 -17.97 26.14
C MET A 757 -38.20 -17.65 27.60
N GLU A 758 -37.54 -16.53 27.85
CA GLU A 758 -38.07 -15.26 28.42
C GLU A 758 -37.17 -14.09 28.06
#